data_1c744eefe2124c680cf9b958997fefd9
#
_entry.id   1c744eefe2124c680cf9b958997fefd9
#
_cell.length_a   1.000
_cell.length_b   1.000
_cell.length_c   1.000
_cell.angle_alpha   90.00
_cell.angle_beta   90.00
_cell.angle_gamma   90.00
#
_symmetry.space_group_name_H-M   'P 1'
#
loop_
_entity.id
_entity.type
_entity.pdbx_description
1 polymer ?
#
loop_
_entity_poly.entity_id
_entity_poly.type
_entity_poly.pdbx_seq_one_letter_code
_entity_poly.pdbx_strand_id
1 'polypeptide(L)'
;MIHITLPDGSIRSYNESLTVLDVAKDISEGFARNVISASFNDQVVETSTVLESDGTLVLYTWRDDNGKKAFWHSSSHVLAQALEELYPGVKLSIGPAIENGFYYDVDLGDRSISDKDFKAIEDKMLEIAREKHDFKMKSVSKADALHKYKKEGNEYKVELIENLTDGDITFCDHSSFTDLCRGGHIPNTGIIKAVKILSVAGAYWRGDENNTQLTRVYGTSFPKQKELKEYLELLEEAKKRDHRKLGKQLELFTFSKKVGQGLPLWLPNGAALRSRLEDFLKKAQVKAGYEMVVTPHIGQKELYVTSGHYEKYGEDSFQPIRTPKADEEFLLKPMNCPHHCEIYNAKPFSYKELPKRYAEFGTVYRYEQSGELHGLTRVRGFTQDDAHIFCTSDQLDDEFKNVINLVLYVFGSLGFENFTAQVSVRDLETPEKYIGSVENWEKAEQAIINAAEDKGLDYVIEPGEAAFYGPKLDFMVKDALGRSWQLGTIQVDYNLPDRFDLTYKGSDNELHRPIMIHRAPFGSMERFVAILLEHTGGNFPLWLMPEQVSILTISEKYEKYAEKVLNLLENNEIRALIDNRNETMGKKIRNAEMKKIPFMIIVGEQEENTETLSVRQHGGEDLGSLSVTEFSKIIEDEISKTLKQF
;
A
#
# COMPACT_ATOMS: atom_id res chain seq x y z
N MET A 1 -3.42 -47.90 4.84
CA MET A 1 -4.24 -46.93 5.59
C MET A 1 -3.48 -45.62 5.51
N ILE A 2 -4.15 -44.54 5.12
CA ILE A 2 -3.57 -43.21 4.91
C ILE A 2 -4.17 -42.28 5.96
N HIS A 3 -3.33 -41.46 6.62
CA HIS A 3 -3.75 -40.50 7.64
C HIS A 3 -3.62 -39.07 7.11
N ILE A 4 -4.73 -38.37 6.97
CA ILE A 4 -4.80 -37.00 6.49
C ILE A 4 -5.06 -36.08 7.68
N THR A 5 -4.11 -35.19 7.95
CA THR A 5 -4.24 -34.16 8.99
C THR A 5 -4.82 -32.90 8.38
N LEU A 6 -5.90 -32.37 8.97
CA LEU A 6 -6.55 -31.12 8.57
C LEU A 6 -6.01 -29.94 9.40
N PRO A 7 -6.23 -28.67 8.96
CA PRO A 7 -5.71 -27.48 9.64
C PRO A 7 -6.16 -27.30 11.10
N ASP A 8 -7.30 -27.88 11.48
CA ASP A 8 -7.81 -27.88 12.86
C ASP A 8 -7.13 -28.95 13.76
N GLY A 9 -6.15 -29.68 13.23
CA GLY A 9 -5.46 -30.77 13.90
C GLY A 9 -6.21 -32.11 13.91
N SER A 10 -7.40 -32.18 13.32
CA SER A 10 -8.14 -33.44 13.19
C SER A 10 -7.47 -34.38 12.17
N ILE A 11 -7.44 -35.68 12.49
CA ILE A 11 -6.86 -36.71 11.62
C ILE A 11 -7.99 -37.59 11.09
N ARG A 12 -8.02 -37.75 9.77
CA ARG A 12 -8.92 -38.68 9.07
C ARG A 12 -8.14 -39.85 8.49
N SER A 13 -8.66 -41.06 8.68
CA SER A 13 -7.97 -42.29 8.26
C SER A 13 -8.77 -42.99 7.17
N TYR A 14 -8.09 -43.35 6.09
CA TYR A 14 -8.69 -43.99 4.92
C TYR A 14 -7.94 -45.30 4.57
N ASN A 15 -8.69 -46.34 4.20
CA ASN A 15 -8.10 -47.64 3.92
C ASN A 15 -7.51 -47.75 2.50
N GLU A 16 -7.94 -46.86 1.60
CA GLU A 16 -7.52 -46.82 0.18
C GLU A 16 -7.10 -45.39 -0.19
N SER A 17 -6.34 -45.29 -1.28
CA SER A 17 -6.01 -43.99 -1.90
C SER A 17 -7.30 -43.32 -2.36
N LEU A 18 -7.39 -42.00 -2.15
CA LEU A 18 -8.58 -41.21 -2.49
C LEU A 18 -8.15 -39.85 -3.01
N THR A 19 -9.05 -39.18 -3.71
CA THR A 19 -8.79 -37.83 -4.21
C THR A 19 -8.96 -36.77 -3.11
N VAL A 20 -8.32 -35.62 -3.30
CA VAL A 20 -8.54 -34.43 -2.46
C VAL A 20 -10.05 -34.11 -2.38
N LEU A 21 -10.78 -34.23 -3.50
CA LEU A 21 -12.23 -33.99 -3.55
C LEU A 21 -13.01 -35.00 -2.69
N ASP A 22 -12.57 -36.24 -2.61
CA ASP A 22 -13.23 -37.25 -1.80
C ASP A 22 -13.05 -36.98 -0.30
N VAL A 23 -11.87 -36.48 0.12
CA VAL A 23 -11.68 -35.97 1.48
C VAL A 23 -12.62 -34.78 1.77
N ALA A 24 -12.75 -33.85 0.82
CA ALA A 24 -13.67 -32.73 0.98
C ALA A 24 -15.15 -33.18 1.11
N LYS A 25 -15.57 -34.20 0.36
CA LYS A 25 -16.93 -34.80 0.45
C LYS A 25 -17.15 -35.49 1.80
N ASP A 26 -16.13 -36.19 2.29
CA ASP A 26 -16.21 -36.87 3.59
C ASP A 26 -16.36 -35.86 4.74
N ILE A 27 -15.80 -34.64 4.58
CA ILE A 27 -16.04 -33.55 5.53
C ILE A 27 -17.49 -33.07 5.41
N SER A 28 -17.92 -32.70 4.21
CA SER A 28 -19.30 -32.28 3.91
C SER A 28 -19.51 -32.14 2.40
N GLU A 29 -20.61 -32.66 1.88
CA GLU A 29 -21.04 -32.46 0.48
C GLU A 29 -21.25 -30.97 0.15
N GLY A 30 -21.71 -30.17 1.09
CA GLY A 30 -21.90 -28.73 0.93
C GLY A 30 -20.59 -27.98 0.84
N PHE A 31 -19.58 -28.38 1.61
CA PHE A 31 -18.25 -27.81 1.59
C PHE A 31 -17.50 -28.22 0.30
N ALA A 32 -17.53 -29.49 -0.06
CA ALA A 32 -16.86 -30.00 -1.25
C ALA A 32 -17.24 -29.26 -2.55
N ARG A 33 -18.50 -28.80 -2.67
CA ARG A 33 -18.96 -28.00 -3.82
C ARG A 33 -18.29 -26.63 -3.94
N ASN A 34 -17.69 -26.14 -2.86
CA ASN A 34 -17.02 -24.83 -2.81
C ASN A 34 -15.49 -24.96 -2.85
N VAL A 35 -14.95 -26.17 -2.67
CA VAL A 35 -13.52 -26.43 -2.75
C VAL A 35 -13.07 -26.36 -4.21
N ILE A 36 -12.12 -25.49 -4.49
CA ILE A 36 -11.64 -25.22 -5.85
C ILE A 36 -10.14 -25.51 -6.05
N SER A 37 -9.38 -25.66 -4.96
CA SER A 37 -7.97 -26.00 -4.95
C SER A 37 -7.58 -26.55 -3.59
N ALA A 38 -6.37 -27.08 -3.43
CA ALA A 38 -5.83 -27.56 -2.17
C ALA A 38 -4.30 -27.43 -2.10
N SER A 39 -3.74 -27.60 -0.90
CA SER A 39 -2.32 -27.96 -0.75
C SER A 39 -2.19 -29.23 0.06
N PHE A 40 -1.22 -30.06 -0.32
CA PHE A 40 -0.83 -31.28 0.37
C PHE A 40 0.65 -31.20 0.71
N ASN A 41 0.99 -31.24 2.00
CA ASN A 41 2.36 -31.02 2.49
C ASN A 41 2.98 -29.74 1.89
N ASP A 42 2.25 -28.63 1.98
CA ASP A 42 2.60 -27.28 1.49
C ASP A 42 2.76 -27.15 -0.03
N GLN A 43 2.52 -28.21 -0.78
CA GLN A 43 2.51 -28.17 -2.25
C GLN A 43 1.10 -28.01 -2.77
N VAL A 44 0.89 -27.06 -3.68
CA VAL A 44 -0.41 -26.84 -4.34
C VAL A 44 -0.76 -28.03 -5.21
N VAL A 45 -1.97 -28.55 -5.05
CA VAL A 45 -2.49 -29.72 -5.78
C VAL A 45 -3.91 -29.46 -6.28
N GLU A 46 -4.26 -30.16 -7.37
CA GLU A 46 -5.63 -30.15 -7.89
C GLU A 46 -6.58 -30.97 -6.99
N THR A 47 -7.86 -30.66 -7.05
CA THR A 47 -8.89 -31.43 -6.31
C THR A 47 -9.01 -32.89 -6.79
N SER A 48 -8.53 -33.19 -8.01
CA SER A 48 -8.47 -34.54 -8.60
C SER A 48 -7.22 -35.33 -8.20
N THR A 49 -6.25 -34.70 -7.53
CA THR A 49 -5.01 -35.37 -7.11
C THR A 49 -5.30 -36.50 -6.14
N VAL A 50 -4.72 -37.67 -6.43
CA VAL A 50 -4.84 -38.87 -5.58
C VAL A 50 -3.81 -38.78 -4.44
N LEU A 51 -4.28 -38.92 -3.21
CA LEU A 51 -3.44 -38.97 -2.02
C LEU A 51 -3.03 -40.42 -1.73
N GLU A 52 -1.73 -40.67 -1.74
CA GLU A 52 -1.18 -42.03 -1.60
C GLU A 52 -0.35 -42.21 -0.31
N SER A 53 -0.14 -41.15 0.45
CA SER A 53 0.66 -41.12 1.68
C SER A 53 0.03 -40.27 2.77
N ASP A 54 0.51 -40.44 4.00
CA ASP A 54 0.17 -39.56 5.10
C ASP A 54 0.64 -38.15 4.81
N GLY A 55 -0.13 -37.14 5.29
CA GLY A 55 0.25 -35.74 5.10
C GLY A 55 -0.79 -34.74 5.62
N THR A 56 -0.43 -33.48 5.54
CA THR A 56 -1.30 -32.36 5.89
C THR A 56 -2.01 -31.84 4.66
N LEU A 57 -3.33 -31.76 4.72
CA LEU A 57 -4.19 -31.29 3.62
C LEU A 57 -4.91 -30.00 4.02
N VAL A 58 -4.72 -28.95 3.22
CA VAL A 58 -5.50 -27.70 3.33
C VAL A 58 -6.38 -27.56 2.09
N LEU A 59 -7.68 -27.35 2.32
CA LEU A 59 -8.67 -27.21 1.25
C LEU A 59 -9.04 -25.73 1.07
N TYR A 60 -8.94 -25.22 -0.16
CA TYR A 60 -9.17 -23.81 -0.48
C TYR A 60 -10.47 -23.60 -1.25
N THR A 61 -11.22 -22.58 -0.83
CA THR A 61 -12.40 -22.09 -1.52
C THR A 61 -12.11 -20.75 -2.20
N TRP A 62 -13.08 -20.18 -2.91
CA TRP A 62 -12.98 -18.81 -3.46
C TRP A 62 -12.72 -17.72 -2.41
N ARG A 63 -12.97 -17.97 -1.13
CA ARG A 63 -12.74 -17.02 -0.05
C ARG A 63 -11.27 -16.95 0.36
N ASP A 64 -10.52 -18.01 0.09
CA ASP A 64 -9.12 -18.17 0.45
C ASP A 64 -8.21 -17.60 -0.65
N ASP A 65 -7.12 -16.94 -0.28
CA ASP A 65 -6.23 -16.31 -1.27
C ASP A 65 -5.57 -17.34 -2.21
N ASN A 66 -5.22 -18.53 -1.70
CA ASN A 66 -4.72 -19.60 -2.54
C ASN A 66 -5.82 -20.15 -3.48
N GLY A 67 -7.06 -20.18 -3.05
CA GLY A 67 -8.20 -20.51 -3.91
C GLY A 67 -8.41 -19.46 -5.02
N LYS A 68 -8.32 -18.18 -4.70
CA LYS A 68 -8.37 -17.08 -5.70
C LYS A 68 -7.20 -17.18 -6.69
N LYS A 69 -5.98 -17.44 -6.22
CA LYS A 69 -4.80 -17.63 -7.09
C LYS A 69 -5.03 -18.76 -8.09
N ALA A 70 -5.51 -19.93 -7.63
CA ALA A 70 -5.83 -21.06 -8.50
C ALA A 70 -6.94 -20.72 -9.52
N PHE A 71 -7.95 -19.96 -9.10
CA PHE A 71 -9.04 -19.53 -9.97
C PHE A 71 -8.56 -18.58 -11.07
N TRP A 72 -7.78 -17.56 -10.74
CA TRP A 72 -7.25 -16.62 -11.72
C TRP A 72 -6.17 -17.24 -12.61
N HIS A 73 -5.36 -18.15 -12.08
CA HIS A 73 -4.42 -18.94 -12.88
C HIS A 73 -5.16 -19.78 -13.92
N SER A 74 -6.23 -20.49 -13.53
CA SER A 74 -7.06 -21.23 -14.48
C SER A 74 -7.74 -20.32 -15.51
N SER A 75 -8.13 -19.12 -15.08
CA SER A 75 -8.72 -18.12 -15.98
C SER A 75 -7.71 -17.57 -16.99
N SER A 76 -6.42 -17.50 -16.64
CA SER A 76 -5.37 -17.12 -17.59
C SER A 76 -5.19 -18.16 -18.71
N HIS A 77 -5.34 -19.46 -18.42
CA HIS A 77 -5.35 -20.51 -19.44
C HIS A 77 -6.57 -20.42 -20.35
N VAL A 78 -7.76 -20.08 -19.81
CA VAL A 78 -8.96 -19.83 -20.61
C VAL A 78 -8.79 -18.59 -21.50
N LEU A 79 -8.11 -17.55 -21.00
CA LEU A 79 -7.72 -16.40 -21.84
C LEU A 79 -6.76 -16.80 -22.94
N ALA A 80 -5.74 -17.63 -22.65
CA ALA A 80 -4.79 -18.10 -23.62
C ALA A 80 -5.45 -18.88 -24.76
N GLN A 81 -6.36 -19.82 -24.43
CA GLN A 81 -7.16 -20.53 -25.45
C GLN A 81 -8.02 -19.56 -26.26
N ALA A 82 -8.70 -18.62 -25.62
CA ALA A 82 -9.50 -17.65 -26.33
C ALA A 82 -8.67 -16.81 -27.32
N LEU A 83 -7.46 -16.40 -26.92
CA LEU A 83 -6.54 -15.67 -27.79
C LEU A 83 -6.01 -16.54 -28.95
N GLU A 84 -5.70 -17.82 -28.67
CA GLU A 84 -5.26 -18.76 -29.72
C GLU A 84 -6.35 -18.97 -30.79
N GLU A 85 -7.61 -19.13 -30.37
CA GLU A 85 -8.74 -19.30 -31.28
C GLU A 85 -9.11 -18.02 -32.06
N LEU A 86 -9.02 -16.84 -31.44
CA LEU A 86 -9.34 -15.57 -32.07
C LEU A 86 -8.19 -15.02 -32.94
N TYR A 87 -6.95 -15.35 -32.61
CA TYR A 87 -5.75 -14.87 -33.30
C TYR A 87 -4.86 -16.04 -33.77
N PRO A 88 -5.25 -16.82 -34.79
CA PRO A 88 -4.48 -17.97 -35.24
C PRO A 88 -3.01 -17.65 -35.49
N GLY A 89 -2.11 -18.49 -34.94
CA GLY A 89 -0.66 -18.29 -35.00
C GLY A 89 -0.09 -17.31 -33.96
N VAL A 90 -0.88 -16.88 -32.97
CA VAL A 90 -0.36 -16.16 -31.80
C VAL A 90 0.62 -17.05 -31.04
N LYS A 91 1.74 -16.48 -30.54
CA LYS A 91 2.66 -17.21 -29.69
C LYS A 91 2.38 -16.86 -28.24
N LEU A 92 2.05 -17.87 -27.47
CA LEU A 92 1.74 -17.76 -26.05
C LEU A 92 3.03 -17.80 -25.23
N SER A 93 3.16 -16.92 -24.25
CA SER A 93 4.32 -16.86 -23.37
C SER A 93 3.99 -17.33 -21.95
N ILE A 94 3.67 -16.42 -21.03
CA ILE A 94 3.33 -16.71 -19.63
C ILE A 94 2.05 -16.00 -19.20
N GLY A 95 1.31 -16.65 -18.27
CA GLY A 95 0.06 -16.12 -17.75
C GLY A 95 -0.16 -16.40 -16.27
N PRO A 96 0.50 -15.67 -15.34
CA PRO A 96 0.31 -15.87 -13.92
C PRO A 96 -0.98 -15.19 -13.40
N ALA A 97 -1.45 -15.69 -12.26
CA ALA A 97 -2.35 -14.94 -11.41
C ALA A 97 -1.61 -13.74 -10.78
N ILE A 98 -2.34 -12.65 -10.62
CA ILE A 98 -1.89 -11.45 -9.91
C ILE A 98 -2.93 -11.06 -8.86
N GLU A 99 -2.64 -10.05 -8.06
CA GLU A 99 -3.62 -9.51 -7.13
C GLU A 99 -4.88 -9.03 -7.88
N ASN A 100 -6.02 -9.61 -7.53
CA ASN A 100 -7.34 -9.32 -8.11
C ASN A 100 -7.53 -9.64 -9.60
N GLY A 101 -6.76 -10.59 -10.15
CA GLY A 101 -6.91 -10.99 -11.54
C GLY A 101 -5.76 -11.82 -12.09
N PHE A 102 -5.55 -11.69 -13.37
CA PHE A 102 -4.51 -12.40 -14.11
C PHE A 102 -4.08 -11.59 -15.34
N TYR A 103 -2.97 -11.97 -15.94
CA TYR A 103 -2.63 -11.53 -17.29
C TYR A 103 -2.14 -12.71 -18.15
N TYR A 104 -2.02 -12.47 -19.44
CA TYR A 104 -1.29 -13.35 -20.33
C TYR A 104 -0.46 -12.53 -21.33
N ASP A 105 0.81 -12.90 -21.49
CA ASP A 105 1.73 -12.27 -22.43
C ASP A 105 1.73 -13.04 -23.74
N VAL A 106 1.50 -12.33 -24.84
CA VAL A 106 1.39 -12.93 -26.18
C VAL A 106 2.17 -12.14 -27.22
N ASP A 107 2.73 -12.86 -28.19
CA ASP A 107 3.26 -12.26 -29.42
C ASP A 107 2.23 -12.40 -30.54
N LEU A 108 1.70 -11.27 -30.98
CA LEU A 108 0.68 -11.18 -32.02
C LEU A 108 1.27 -10.97 -33.43
N GLY A 109 2.61 -10.88 -33.54
CA GLY A 109 3.26 -10.42 -34.78
C GLY A 109 2.83 -9.02 -35.14
N ASP A 110 2.39 -8.80 -36.37
CA ASP A 110 1.94 -7.48 -36.86
C ASP A 110 0.54 -7.09 -36.42
N ARG A 111 -0.15 -7.93 -35.64
CA ARG A 111 -1.52 -7.66 -35.15
C ARG A 111 -1.48 -6.95 -33.80
N SER A 112 -2.58 -6.30 -33.44
CA SER A 112 -2.74 -5.65 -32.14
C SER A 112 -4.11 -5.93 -31.54
N ILE A 113 -4.19 -5.87 -30.23
CA ILE A 113 -5.44 -5.92 -29.45
C ILE A 113 -5.74 -4.51 -28.94
N SER A 114 -6.97 -4.08 -29.07
CA SER A 114 -7.48 -2.79 -28.62
C SER A 114 -8.75 -2.96 -27.78
N ASP A 115 -9.23 -1.90 -27.15
CA ASP A 115 -10.47 -1.93 -26.37
C ASP A 115 -11.69 -2.47 -27.14
N LYS A 116 -11.67 -2.36 -28.48
CA LYS A 116 -12.75 -2.87 -29.36
C LYS A 116 -12.81 -4.40 -29.39
N ASP A 117 -11.68 -5.05 -29.11
CA ASP A 117 -11.54 -6.51 -29.17
C ASP A 117 -11.91 -7.17 -27.83
N PHE A 118 -11.94 -6.39 -26.73
CA PHE A 118 -12.16 -6.92 -25.39
C PHE A 118 -13.44 -7.75 -25.29
N LYS A 119 -14.54 -7.23 -25.85
CA LYS A 119 -15.82 -7.94 -25.80
C LYS A 119 -15.79 -9.29 -26.52
N ALA A 120 -15.11 -9.39 -27.65
CA ALA A 120 -14.96 -10.64 -28.39
C ALA A 120 -14.13 -11.68 -27.57
N ILE A 121 -13.07 -11.22 -26.91
CA ILE A 121 -12.24 -12.05 -26.04
C ILE A 121 -13.06 -12.54 -24.83
N GLU A 122 -13.78 -11.65 -24.16
CA GLU A 122 -14.65 -11.98 -23.01
C GLU A 122 -15.74 -13.01 -23.39
N ASP A 123 -16.40 -12.81 -24.53
CA ASP A 123 -17.42 -13.72 -25.02
C ASP A 123 -16.86 -15.11 -25.34
N LYS A 124 -15.66 -15.16 -25.95
CA LYS A 124 -14.96 -16.42 -26.24
C LYS A 124 -14.53 -17.15 -24.96
N MET A 125 -13.98 -16.43 -23.98
CA MET A 125 -13.67 -17.03 -22.66
C MET A 125 -14.90 -17.61 -21.98
N LEU A 126 -16.02 -16.92 -22.03
CA LEU A 126 -17.29 -17.41 -21.46
C LEU A 126 -17.88 -18.58 -22.27
N GLU A 127 -17.66 -18.65 -23.58
CA GLU A 127 -18.02 -19.81 -24.41
C GLU A 127 -17.25 -21.03 -23.95
N ILE A 128 -15.91 -20.97 -23.85
CA ILE A 128 -15.04 -22.02 -23.36
C ILE A 128 -15.43 -22.44 -21.92
N ALA A 129 -15.72 -21.47 -21.04
CA ALA A 129 -16.14 -21.74 -19.68
C ALA A 129 -17.44 -22.54 -19.60
N ARG A 130 -18.41 -22.28 -20.48
CA ARG A 130 -19.71 -23.00 -20.52
C ARG A 130 -19.58 -24.45 -20.91
N GLU A 131 -18.52 -24.85 -21.61
CA GLU A 131 -18.25 -26.24 -22.01
C GLU A 131 -17.83 -27.11 -20.82
N LYS A 132 -17.39 -26.53 -19.70
CA LYS A 132 -17.06 -27.19 -18.43
C LYS A 132 -15.96 -28.24 -18.54
N HIS A 133 -14.90 -27.94 -19.28
CA HIS A 133 -13.75 -28.84 -19.42
C HIS A 133 -12.95 -28.92 -18.12
N ASP A 134 -12.56 -30.14 -17.74
CA ASP A 134 -11.68 -30.39 -16.61
C ASP A 134 -10.25 -29.96 -16.95
N PHE A 135 -9.55 -29.38 -15.97
CA PHE A 135 -8.12 -29.17 -16.06
C PHE A 135 -7.37 -30.45 -15.71
N LYS A 136 -6.49 -30.93 -16.60
CA LYS A 136 -5.75 -32.16 -16.44
C LYS A 136 -4.25 -31.92 -16.56
N MET A 137 -3.54 -32.21 -15.48
CA MET A 137 -2.09 -32.16 -15.46
C MET A 137 -1.50 -33.44 -16.00
N LYS A 138 -0.43 -33.35 -16.82
CA LYS A 138 0.35 -34.47 -17.30
C LYS A 138 1.85 -34.15 -17.28
N SER A 139 2.66 -35.11 -16.82
CA SER A 139 4.10 -35.03 -16.93
C SER A 139 4.50 -35.35 -18.38
N VAL A 140 5.49 -34.61 -18.89
CA VAL A 140 5.97 -34.71 -20.26
C VAL A 140 7.49 -34.74 -20.25
N SER A 141 8.12 -35.53 -21.10
CA SER A 141 9.57 -35.51 -21.26
C SER A 141 10.03 -34.18 -21.85
N LYS A 142 11.24 -33.73 -21.47
CA LYS A 142 11.84 -32.51 -22.04
C LYS A 142 11.93 -32.58 -23.57
N ALA A 143 12.21 -33.75 -24.11
CA ALA A 143 12.31 -33.96 -25.56
C ALA A 143 10.95 -33.72 -26.26
N ASP A 144 9.87 -34.31 -25.72
CA ASP A 144 8.52 -34.15 -26.28
C ASP A 144 8.01 -32.71 -26.14
N ALA A 145 8.27 -32.09 -25.01
CA ALA A 145 7.90 -30.70 -24.76
C ALA A 145 8.60 -29.72 -25.73
N LEU A 146 9.92 -29.88 -25.92
CA LEU A 146 10.69 -29.12 -26.90
C LEU A 146 10.23 -29.40 -28.34
N HIS A 147 9.94 -30.69 -28.68
CA HIS A 147 9.45 -31.03 -30.01
C HIS A 147 8.14 -30.34 -30.34
N LYS A 148 7.18 -30.34 -29.39
CA LYS A 148 5.87 -29.64 -29.55
C LYS A 148 6.08 -28.17 -29.88
N TYR A 149 6.74 -27.41 -28.99
CA TYR A 149 6.83 -25.97 -29.15
C TYR A 149 7.79 -25.49 -30.25
N LYS A 150 8.81 -26.30 -30.61
CA LYS A 150 9.62 -26.07 -31.82
C LYS A 150 8.80 -26.24 -33.09
N LYS A 151 7.92 -27.27 -33.15
CA LYS A 151 6.99 -27.47 -34.26
C LYS A 151 5.96 -26.32 -34.39
N GLU A 152 5.52 -25.78 -33.29
CA GLU A 152 4.61 -24.63 -33.24
C GLU A 152 5.31 -23.27 -33.47
N GLY A 153 6.64 -23.27 -33.53
CA GLY A 153 7.44 -22.06 -33.70
C GLY A 153 7.36 -21.09 -32.52
N ASN A 154 7.11 -21.62 -31.30
CA ASN A 154 6.99 -20.82 -30.10
C ASN A 154 8.32 -20.78 -29.34
N GLU A 155 9.16 -19.81 -29.65
CA GLU A 155 10.47 -19.62 -29.05
C GLU A 155 10.42 -19.33 -27.55
N TYR A 156 9.37 -18.66 -27.05
CA TYR A 156 9.23 -18.32 -25.63
C TYR A 156 9.06 -19.55 -24.76
N LYS A 157 8.20 -20.50 -25.19
CA LYS A 157 8.02 -21.77 -24.48
C LYS A 157 9.25 -22.67 -24.61
N VAL A 158 9.92 -22.64 -25.77
CA VAL A 158 11.19 -23.39 -25.97
C VAL A 158 12.22 -22.91 -24.97
N GLU A 159 12.46 -21.61 -24.86
CA GLU A 159 13.43 -21.04 -23.93
C GLU A 159 13.09 -21.36 -22.46
N LEU A 160 11.81 -21.33 -22.08
CA LEU A 160 11.37 -21.70 -20.72
C LEU A 160 11.71 -23.17 -20.44
N ILE A 161 11.40 -24.09 -21.37
CA ILE A 161 11.63 -25.53 -21.21
C ILE A 161 13.13 -25.84 -21.17
N GLU A 162 13.96 -25.16 -21.95
CA GLU A 162 15.42 -25.38 -21.98
C GLU A 162 16.04 -25.14 -20.59
N ASN A 163 15.46 -24.24 -19.78
CA ASN A 163 15.90 -23.93 -18.42
C ASN A 163 15.30 -24.85 -17.33
N LEU A 164 14.40 -25.79 -17.68
CA LEU A 164 13.80 -26.73 -16.72
C LEU A 164 14.56 -28.06 -16.70
N THR A 165 14.52 -28.75 -15.55
CA THR A 165 15.06 -30.09 -15.38
C THR A 165 14.11 -31.11 -16.04
N ASP A 166 14.66 -32.15 -16.65
CA ASP A 166 13.84 -33.26 -17.16
C ASP A 166 13.22 -34.02 -15.98
N GLY A 167 11.90 -34.22 -16.03
CA GLY A 167 11.10 -34.76 -14.93
C GLY A 167 10.23 -33.73 -14.22
N ASP A 168 10.59 -32.44 -14.28
CA ASP A 168 9.82 -31.34 -13.67
C ASP A 168 8.88 -30.65 -14.67
N ILE A 169 8.77 -31.16 -15.89
CA ILE A 169 7.98 -30.53 -16.96
C ILE A 169 6.58 -31.11 -16.97
N THR A 170 5.62 -30.25 -16.76
CA THR A 170 4.20 -30.60 -16.79
C THR A 170 3.42 -29.70 -17.75
N PHE A 171 2.42 -30.31 -18.38
CA PHE A 171 1.43 -29.62 -19.19
C PHE A 171 0.07 -29.65 -18.52
N CYS A 172 -0.68 -28.57 -18.72
CA CYS A 172 -2.09 -28.50 -18.36
C CYS A 172 -2.93 -28.59 -19.64
N ASP A 173 -3.81 -29.57 -19.71
CA ASP A 173 -4.78 -29.73 -20.80
C ASP A 173 -6.18 -29.34 -20.33
N HIS A 174 -6.93 -28.63 -21.15
CA HIS A 174 -8.37 -28.51 -21.05
C HIS A 174 -8.96 -28.33 -22.46
N SER A 175 -10.03 -29.05 -22.79
CA SER A 175 -10.52 -29.11 -24.17
C SER A 175 -9.41 -29.49 -25.17
N SER A 176 -9.28 -28.74 -26.26
CA SER A 176 -8.21 -28.89 -27.25
C SER A 176 -6.93 -28.12 -26.91
N PHE A 177 -6.93 -27.32 -25.83
CA PHE A 177 -5.83 -26.46 -25.42
C PHE A 177 -4.83 -27.19 -24.51
N THR A 178 -3.55 -26.94 -24.74
CA THR A 178 -2.45 -27.47 -23.93
C THR A 178 -1.42 -26.39 -23.66
N ASP A 179 -1.08 -26.15 -22.40
CA ASP A 179 -0.06 -25.18 -22.02
C ASP A 179 1.00 -25.77 -21.07
N LEU A 180 2.21 -25.20 -21.10
CA LEU A 180 3.28 -25.46 -20.12
C LEU A 180 2.87 -24.86 -18.78
N CYS A 181 2.73 -25.66 -17.75
CA CYS A 181 2.21 -25.21 -16.46
C CYS A 181 2.72 -26.08 -15.29
N ARG A 182 2.80 -25.48 -14.10
CA ARG A 182 3.22 -26.15 -12.85
C ARG A 182 2.05 -26.68 -12.01
N GLY A 183 0.80 -26.47 -12.43
CA GLY A 183 -0.39 -26.90 -11.68
C GLY A 183 -1.03 -25.78 -10.86
N GLY A 184 -1.97 -26.16 -9.99
CA GLY A 184 -2.74 -25.22 -9.18
C GLY A 184 -3.98 -24.69 -9.89
N HIS A 185 -4.81 -25.60 -10.45
CA HIS A 185 -6.01 -25.25 -11.19
C HIS A 185 -7.29 -25.57 -10.41
N ILE A 186 -8.37 -24.89 -10.82
CA ILE A 186 -9.74 -25.23 -10.38
C ILE A 186 -10.21 -26.52 -11.07
N PRO A 187 -11.25 -27.22 -10.55
CA PRO A 187 -11.70 -28.49 -11.09
C PRO A 187 -12.04 -28.47 -12.58
N ASN A 188 -12.77 -27.43 -13.03
CA ASN A 188 -13.15 -27.28 -14.43
C ASN A 188 -13.42 -25.82 -14.80
N THR A 189 -13.42 -25.53 -16.09
CA THR A 189 -13.65 -24.16 -16.62
C THR A 189 -15.03 -23.61 -16.27
N GLY A 190 -16.01 -24.47 -16.02
CA GLY A 190 -17.40 -24.10 -15.74
C GLY A 190 -17.61 -23.36 -14.41
N ILE A 191 -16.60 -23.27 -13.55
CA ILE A 191 -16.64 -22.47 -12.31
C ILE A 191 -16.48 -20.98 -12.63
N ILE A 192 -15.85 -20.63 -13.76
CA ILE A 192 -15.69 -19.26 -14.24
C ILE A 192 -17.02 -18.78 -14.84
N LYS A 193 -17.72 -17.85 -14.14
CA LYS A 193 -19.03 -17.37 -14.56
C LYS A 193 -19.04 -15.95 -15.07
N ALA A 194 -18.02 -15.17 -14.75
CA ALA A 194 -17.92 -13.78 -15.09
C ALA A 194 -16.47 -13.43 -15.42
N VAL A 195 -16.24 -12.71 -16.50
CA VAL A 195 -14.92 -12.33 -17.01
C VAL A 195 -14.96 -10.89 -17.46
N LYS A 196 -13.86 -10.18 -17.25
CA LYS A 196 -13.62 -8.83 -17.76
C LYS A 196 -12.18 -8.65 -18.20
N ILE A 197 -11.95 -8.23 -19.44
CA ILE A 197 -10.66 -7.74 -19.88
C ILE A 197 -10.53 -6.28 -19.43
N LEU A 198 -9.47 -5.98 -18.69
CA LEU A 198 -9.28 -4.69 -18.04
C LEU A 198 -8.46 -3.72 -18.88
N SER A 199 -7.36 -4.20 -19.47
CA SER A 199 -6.44 -3.39 -20.26
C SER A 199 -5.48 -4.26 -21.07
N VAL A 200 -4.78 -3.61 -22.00
CA VAL A 200 -3.60 -4.16 -22.68
C VAL A 200 -2.41 -3.22 -22.50
N ALA A 201 -1.22 -3.78 -22.40
CA ALA A 201 0.03 -3.03 -22.30
C ALA A 201 1.16 -3.75 -23.05
N GLY A 202 2.19 -3.00 -23.46
CA GLY A 202 3.45 -3.59 -23.91
C GLY A 202 4.23 -4.12 -22.72
N ALA A 203 4.83 -5.29 -22.85
CA ALA A 203 5.72 -5.87 -21.85
C ALA A 203 6.91 -6.52 -22.56
N TYR A 204 8.13 -6.23 -22.11
CA TYR A 204 9.31 -6.87 -22.68
C TYR A 204 9.45 -8.29 -22.14
N TRP A 205 9.84 -9.24 -23.02
CA TRP A 205 10.12 -10.60 -22.59
C TRP A 205 11.16 -10.62 -21.47
N ARG A 206 10.85 -11.30 -20.37
CA ARG A 206 11.64 -11.33 -19.12
C ARG A 206 11.95 -9.96 -18.48
N GLY A 207 11.20 -8.93 -18.84
CA GLY A 207 11.41 -7.59 -18.28
C GLY A 207 12.64 -6.85 -18.81
N ASP A 208 13.35 -7.39 -19.79
CA ASP A 208 14.52 -6.76 -20.40
C ASP A 208 14.11 -5.97 -21.66
N GLU A 209 14.38 -4.67 -21.66
CA GLU A 209 14.04 -3.77 -22.77
C GLU A 209 14.74 -4.09 -24.10
N ASN A 210 15.79 -4.91 -24.06
CA ASN A 210 16.49 -5.38 -25.25
C ASN A 210 15.78 -6.58 -25.92
N ASN A 211 14.85 -7.23 -25.24
CA ASN A 211 14.10 -8.35 -25.74
C ASN A 211 12.84 -7.91 -26.51
N THR A 212 12.20 -8.89 -27.16
CA THR A 212 10.96 -8.67 -27.92
C THR A 212 9.86 -8.10 -27.03
N GLN A 213 9.20 -7.05 -27.51
CA GLN A 213 8.03 -6.50 -26.85
C GLN A 213 6.78 -7.36 -27.16
N LEU A 214 6.19 -7.90 -26.10
CA LEU A 214 4.96 -8.69 -26.13
C LEU A 214 3.75 -7.80 -25.80
N THR A 215 2.56 -8.29 -26.15
CA THR A 215 1.29 -7.73 -25.71
C THR A 215 0.83 -8.43 -24.44
N ARG A 216 0.73 -7.70 -23.33
CA ARG A 216 0.20 -8.18 -22.06
C ARG A 216 -1.28 -7.85 -21.97
N VAL A 217 -2.12 -8.86 -21.88
CA VAL A 217 -3.58 -8.73 -21.75
C VAL A 217 -3.97 -8.97 -20.30
N TYR A 218 -4.46 -7.94 -19.63
CA TYR A 218 -4.93 -8.01 -18.24
C TYR A 218 -6.40 -8.35 -18.18
N GLY A 219 -6.77 -9.30 -17.33
CA GLY A 219 -8.14 -9.68 -17.08
C GLY A 219 -8.44 -9.98 -15.63
N THR A 220 -9.73 -10.02 -15.30
CA THR A 220 -10.22 -10.53 -14.02
C THR A 220 -11.43 -11.42 -14.26
N SER A 221 -11.69 -12.31 -13.32
CA SER A 221 -12.80 -13.26 -13.40
C SER A 221 -13.34 -13.60 -12.01
N PHE A 222 -14.62 -13.99 -11.98
CA PHE A 222 -15.32 -14.27 -10.73
C PHE A 222 -16.24 -15.49 -10.89
N PRO A 223 -16.51 -16.23 -9.79
CA PRO A 223 -17.50 -17.32 -9.80
C PRO A 223 -18.94 -16.84 -9.90
N LYS A 224 -19.21 -15.52 -9.73
CA LYS A 224 -20.54 -14.92 -9.83
C LYS A 224 -20.50 -13.56 -10.53
N GLN A 225 -21.50 -13.32 -11.38
CA GLN A 225 -21.64 -12.04 -12.09
C GLN A 225 -21.81 -10.84 -11.13
N LYS A 226 -22.45 -11.06 -9.96
CA LYS A 226 -22.63 -10.02 -8.95
C LYS A 226 -21.28 -9.55 -8.40
N GLU A 227 -20.38 -10.46 -8.10
CA GLU A 227 -19.05 -10.15 -7.56
C GLU A 227 -18.19 -9.37 -8.58
N LEU A 228 -18.26 -9.74 -9.86
CA LEU A 228 -17.61 -8.96 -10.93
C LEU A 228 -18.18 -7.53 -11.01
N LYS A 229 -19.51 -7.37 -10.91
CA LYS A 229 -20.14 -6.05 -10.96
C LYS A 229 -19.67 -5.18 -9.79
N GLU A 230 -19.69 -5.70 -8.57
CA GLU A 230 -19.21 -5.02 -7.36
C GLU A 230 -17.74 -4.62 -7.50
N TYR A 231 -16.91 -5.50 -8.02
CA TYR A 231 -15.49 -5.21 -8.28
C TYR A 231 -15.29 -4.09 -9.32
N LEU A 232 -16.06 -4.11 -10.42
CA LEU A 232 -15.96 -3.06 -11.44
C LEU A 232 -16.46 -1.70 -10.92
N GLU A 233 -17.51 -1.67 -10.10
CA GLU A 233 -17.96 -0.46 -9.42
C GLU A 233 -16.87 0.08 -8.49
N LEU A 234 -16.17 -0.79 -7.75
CA LEU A 234 -15.04 -0.42 -6.91
C LEU A 234 -13.87 0.15 -7.73
N LEU A 235 -13.54 -0.46 -8.88
CA LEU A 235 -12.50 0.05 -9.77
C LEU A 235 -12.83 1.44 -10.35
N GLU A 236 -14.08 1.67 -10.73
CA GLU A 236 -14.52 2.99 -11.22
C GLU A 236 -14.46 4.04 -10.10
N GLU A 237 -14.82 3.67 -8.88
CA GLU A 237 -14.69 4.56 -7.74
C GLU A 237 -13.21 4.85 -7.42
N ALA A 238 -12.32 3.84 -7.51
CA ALA A 238 -10.89 4.02 -7.36
C ALA A 238 -10.31 5.03 -8.38
N LYS A 239 -10.72 4.93 -9.65
CA LYS A 239 -10.30 5.89 -10.69
C LYS A 239 -10.77 7.33 -10.41
N LYS A 240 -11.96 7.50 -9.80
CA LYS A 240 -12.45 8.84 -9.41
C LYS A 240 -11.63 9.41 -8.26
N ARG A 241 -11.19 8.56 -7.33
CA ARG A 241 -10.43 8.94 -6.13
C ARG A 241 -8.92 8.99 -6.33
N ASP A 242 -8.40 8.67 -7.52
CA ASP A 242 -6.96 8.70 -7.80
C ASP A 242 -6.34 10.03 -7.35
N HIS A 243 -5.36 9.96 -6.44
CA HIS A 243 -4.73 11.14 -5.83
C HIS A 243 -4.07 12.06 -6.86
N ARG A 244 -3.63 11.55 -8.03
CA ARG A 244 -3.03 12.35 -9.10
C ARG A 244 -4.08 13.23 -9.77
N LYS A 245 -5.30 12.69 -9.95
CA LYS A 245 -6.45 13.42 -10.49
C LYS A 245 -6.98 14.43 -9.49
N LEU A 246 -7.24 14.00 -8.27
CA LEU A 246 -7.74 14.86 -7.20
C LEU A 246 -6.72 15.93 -6.82
N GLY A 247 -5.43 15.57 -6.73
CA GLY A 247 -4.36 16.51 -6.43
C GLY A 247 -4.24 17.64 -7.46
N LYS A 248 -4.44 17.33 -8.75
CA LYS A 248 -4.51 18.34 -9.80
C LYS A 248 -5.78 19.20 -9.69
N GLN A 249 -6.94 18.57 -9.43
CA GLN A 249 -8.23 19.27 -9.29
C GLN A 249 -8.26 20.23 -8.10
N LEU A 250 -7.68 19.83 -6.98
CA LEU A 250 -7.59 20.59 -5.74
C LEU A 250 -6.35 21.50 -5.67
N GLU A 251 -5.53 21.51 -6.71
CA GLU A 251 -4.29 22.31 -6.80
C GLU A 251 -3.33 22.05 -5.63
N LEU A 252 -3.10 20.74 -5.31
CA LEU A 252 -2.25 20.37 -4.16
C LEU A 252 -0.77 20.21 -4.53
N PHE A 253 -0.47 19.58 -5.66
CA PHE A 253 0.91 19.32 -6.09
C PHE A 253 1.02 19.16 -7.60
N THR A 254 2.26 19.23 -8.08
CA THR A 254 2.60 18.96 -9.48
C THR A 254 3.98 18.35 -9.60
N PHE A 255 4.31 17.82 -10.78
CA PHE A 255 5.65 17.34 -11.14
C PHE A 255 6.18 18.09 -12.34
N SER A 256 7.49 18.32 -12.39
CA SER A 256 8.17 18.98 -13.51
C SER A 256 9.33 18.14 -13.99
N LYS A 257 9.43 17.94 -15.31
CA LYS A 257 10.59 17.28 -15.93
C LYS A 257 11.91 18.01 -15.66
N LYS A 258 11.84 19.34 -15.49
CA LYS A 258 13.03 20.17 -15.19
C LYS A 258 13.52 20.00 -13.76
N VAL A 259 12.62 19.69 -12.81
CA VAL A 259 12.99 19.41 -11.41
C VAL A 259 13.49 17.97 -11.29
N GLY A 260 12.88 17.04 -11.99
CA GLY A 260 13.21 15.62 -11.99
C GLY A 260 12.01 14.72 -11.67
N GLN A 261 12.13 13.47 -12.07
CA GLN A 261 11.09 12.47 -11.79
C GLN A 261 11.08 12.10 -10.30
N GLY A 262 9.90 11.91 -9.73
CA GLY A 262 9.76 11.51 -8.34
C GLY A 262 10.09 12.62 -7.31
N LEU A 263 10.17 13.89 -7.75
CA LEU A 263 10.38 15.05 -6.90
C LEU A 263 9.14 15.96 -6.97
N PRO A 264 8.18 15.83 -6.04
CA PRO A 264 6.94 16.59 -6.06
C PRO A 264 7.16 18.07 -5.72
N LEU A 265 6.42 18.94 -6.41
CA LEU A 265 6.30 20.35 -6.10
C LEU A 265 4.95 20.57 -5.41
N TRP A 266 4.97 20.98 -4.16
CA TRP A 266 3.78 21.34 -3.42
C TRP A 266 3.28 22.72 -3.84
N LEU A 267 2.04 22.79 -4.30
CA LEU A 267 1.35 24.04 -4.62
C LEU A 267 0.82 24.71 -3.33
N PRO A 268 0.36 25.95 -3.36
CA PRO A 268 -0.06 26.66 -2.13
C PRO A 268 -1.06 25.89 -1.27
N ASN A 269 -2.10 25.27 -1.87
CA ASN A 269 -3.08 24.46 -1.13
C ASN A 269 -2.46 23.21 -0.52
N GLY A 270 -1.58 22.54 -1.26
CA GLY A 270 -0.87 21.36 -0.77
C GLY A 270 0.13 21.70 0.33
N ALA A 271 0.85 22.80 0.18
CA ALA A 271 1.77 23.28 1.23
C ALA A 271 0.99 23.64 2.51
N ALA A 272 -0.16 24.27 2.38
CA ALA A 272 -1.04 24.57 3.52
C ALA A 272 -1.58 23.31 4.19
N LEU A 273 -1.99 22.30 3.42
CA LEU A 273 -2.43 20.98 3.92
C LEU A 273 -1.31 20.30 4.70
N ARG A 274 -0.12 20.24 4.10
CA ARG A 274 1.08 19.65 4.69
C ARG A 274 1.46 20.34 6.00
N SER A 275 1.51 21.68 6.02
CA SER A 275 1.84 22.44 7.23
C SER A 275 0.88 22.14 8.37
N ARG A 276 -0.43 21.97 8.11
CA ARG A 276 -1.41 21.61 9.14
C ARG A 276 -1.20 20.20 9.69
N LEU A 277 -0.85 19.23 8.84
CA LEU A 277 -0.49 17.89 9.30
C LEU A 277 0.76 17.92 10.18
N GLU A 278 1.78 18.69 9.77
CA GLU A 278 3.00 18.88 10.53
C GLU A 278 2.72 19.57 11.89
N ASP A 279 1.94 20.64 11.92
CA ASP A 279 1.55 21.34 13.15
C ASP A 279 0.71 20.47 14.09
N PHE A 280 -0.23 19.69 13.53
CA PHE A 280 -1.05 18.75 14.28
C PHE A 280 -0.18 17.72 15.02
N LEU A 281 0.69 17.03 14.28
CA LEU A 281 1.54 16.01 14.87
C LEU A 281 2.60 16.61 15.79
N LYS A 282 3.18 17.76 15.44
CA LYS A 282 4.14 18.47 16.29
C LYS A 282 3.55 18.81 17.66
N LYS A 283 2.31 19.30 17.72
CA LYS A 283 1.62 19.59 18.98
C LYS A 283 1.46 18.33 19.84
N ALA A 284 1.05 17.21 19.24
CA ALA A 284 0.92 15.94 19.93
C ALA A 284 2.28 15.42 20.44
N GLN A 285 3.32 15.49 19.60
CA GLN A 285 4.68 15.09 19.96
C GLN A 285 5.25 15.88 21.12
N VAL A 286 5.14 17.22 21.07
CA VAL A 286 5.64 18.08 22.17
C VAL A 286 4.90 17.77 23.47
N LYS A 287 3.58 17.53 23.43
CA LYS A 287 2.79 17.13 24.60
C LYS A 287 3.22 15.74 25.13
N ALA A 288 3.63 14.83 24.24
CA ALA A 288 4.18 13.52 24.60
C ALA A 288 5.66 13.57 25.06
N GLY A 289 6.26 14.75 25.18
CA GLY A 289 7.63 14.95 25.67
C GLY A 289 8.73 14.75 24.62
N TYR A 290 8.41 14.90 23.33
CA TYR A 290 9.44 14.92 22.28
C TYR A 290 10.09 16.31 22.14
N GLU A 291 11.39 16.30 21.94
CA GLU A 291 12.22 17.46 21.63
C GLU A 291 12.37 17.54 20.11
N MET A 292 11.96 18.66 19.50
CA MET A 292 12.07 18.85 18.06
C MET A 292 13.49 19.18 17.65
N VAL A 293 13.99 18.47 16.65
CA VAL A 293 15.34 18.67 16.06
C VAL A 293 15.24 18.94 14.57
N VAL A 294 16.30 19.41 13.96
CA VAL A 294 16.41 19.64 12.51
C VAL A 294 17.80 19.19 12.06
N THR A 295 17.86 18.33 11.06
CA THR A 295 19.11 17.79 10.54
C THR A 295 19.34 18.19 9.07
N PRO A 296 20.60 18.29 8.62
CA PRO A 296 20.91 18.66 7.25
C PRO A 296 20.50 17.57 6.25
N HIS A 297 20.28 17.96 4.99
CA HIS A 297 19.89 17.04 3.91
C HIS A 297 21.04 16.17 3.40
N ILE A 298 22.27 16.54 3.70
CA ILE A 298 23.48 15.81 3.33
C ILE A 298 24.32 15.50 4.56
N GLY A 299 25.06 14.41 4.52
CA GLY A 299 26.04 14.03 5.53
C GLY A 299 27.25 13.40 4.86
N GLN A 300 28.38 13.34 5.57
CA GLN A 300 29.55 12.61 5.09
C GLN A 300 29.18 11.13 4.87
N LYS A 301 29.72 10.54 3.81
CA LYS A 301 29.48 9.13 3.44
C LYS A 301 29.75 8.17 4.61
N GLU A 302 30.80 8.46 5.39
CA GLU A 302 31.20 7.65 6.54
C GLU A 302 30.07 7.49 7.59
N LEU A 303 29.23 8.50 7.79
CA LEU A 303 28.07 8.42 8.66
C LEU A 303 27.12 7.28 8.26
N TYR A 304 26.94 7.10 6.95
CA TYR A 304 26.04 6.06 6.40
C TYR A 304 26.72 4.69 6.26
N VAL A 305 28.05 4.66 6.17
CA VAL A 305 28.85 3.43 6.29
C VAL A 305 28.77 2.92 7.73
N THR A 306 29.00 3.79 8.71
CA THR A 306 28.89 3.45 10.13
C THR A 306 27.51 2.87 10.48
N SER A 307 26.44 3.48 10.00
CA SER A 307 25.09 2.99 10.24
C SER A 307 24.70 1.74 9.43
N GLY A 308 25.47 1.34 8.42
CA GLY A 308 25.18 0.22 7.52
C GLY A 308 24.21 0.55 6.37
N HIS A 309 23.68 1.77 6.32
CA HIS A 309 22.73 2.15 5.28
C HIS A 309 23.38 2.22 3.88
N TYR A 310 24.65 2.65 3.79
CA TYR A 310 25.34 2.76 2.52
C TYR A 310 25.44 1.42 1.77
N GLU A 311 25.73 0.34 2.49
CA GLU A 311 25.83 -1.01 1.90
C GLU A 311 24.46 -1.60 1.57
N LYS A 312 23.46 -1.39 2.44
CA LYS A 312 22.14 -2.01 2.30
C LYS A 312 21.24 -1.33 1.27
N TYR A 313 21.34 -0.02 1.12
CA TYR A 313 20.55 0.68 0.09
C TYR A 313 21.20 0.63 -1.31
N GLY A 314 22.52 0.42 -1.42
CA GLY A 314 23.21 0.16 -2.68
C GLY A 314 22.73 1.00 -3.85
N GLU A 315 22.05 0.37 -4.81
CA GLU A 315 21.53 1.00 -6.02
C GLU A 315 20.34 1.94 -5.76
N ASP A 316 19.64 1.81 -4.64
CA ASP A 316 18.54 2.70 -4.23
C ASP A 316 19.04 4.00 -3.56
N SER A 317 20.34 4.23 -3.50
CA SER A 317 20.95 5.47 -3.05
C SER A 317 21.34 6.37 -4.21
N PHE A 318 21.18 7.69 -4.05
CA PHE A 318 21.85 8.62 -4.93
C PHE A 318 23.36 8.45 -4.82
N GLN A 319 24.08 8.58 -5.95
CA GLN A 319 25.53 8.48 -5.96
C GLN A 319 26.16 9.56 -5.08
N PRO A 320 27.33 9.27 -4.45
CA PRO A 320 28.03 10.24 -3.61
C PRO A 320 28.32 11.55 -4.33
N ILE A 321 28.06 12.65 -3.65
CA ILE A 321 28.41 14.00 -4.09
C ILE A 321 29.87 14.24 -3.78
N ARG A 322 30.68 14.48 -4.82
CA ARG A 322 32.10 14.80 -4.68
C ARG A 322 32.29 16.29 -4.47
N THR A 323 33.20 16.64 -3.57
CA THR A 323 33.62 18.03 -3.33
C THR A 323 34.93 18.36 -4.08
N PRO A 324 35.38 19.62 -4.07
CA PRO A 324 36.70 19.97 -4.59
C PRO A 324 37.89 19.28 -3.88
N LYS A 325 37.67 18.71 -2.69
CA LYS A 325 38.66 17.90 -1.97
C LYS A 325 38.54 16.45 -2.42
N ALA A 326 39.65 15.84 -2.82
CA ALA A 326 39.66 14.52 -3.45
C ALA A 326 39.11 13.38 -2.58
N ASP A 327 39.25 13.48 -1.26
CA ASP A 327 38.89 12.43 -0.28
C ASP A 327 37.61 12.74 0.50
N GLU A 328 36.81 13.70 0.03
CA GLU A 328 35.58 14.10 0.74
C GLU A 328 34.37 13.80 -0.12
N GLU A 329 33.54 12.89 0.37
CA GLU A 329 32.29 12.49 -0.28
C GLU A 329 31.09 12.69 0.67
N PHE A 330 30.01 13.28 0.15
CA PHE A 330 28.74 13.44 0.86
C PHE A 330 27.64 12.62 0.18
N LEU A 331 26.64 12.24 0.97
CA LEU A 331 25.42 11.61 0.46
C LEU A 331 24.20 12.47 0.79
N LEU A 332 23.23 12.48 -0.12
CA LEU A 332 21.86 12.83 0.25
C LEU A 332 21.38 11.78 1.26
N LYS A 333 20.87 12.22 2.42
CA LYS A 333 20.47 11.30 3.49
C LYS A 333 19.34 10.36 3.04
N PRO A 334 19.52 9.03 3.09
CA PRO A 334 18.46 8.07 2.81
C PRO A 334 17.57 7.82 4.04
N MET A 335 18.05 8.18 5.23
CA MET A 335 17.43 8.01 6.54
C MET A 335 17.86 9.12 7.50
N ASN A 336 17.04 9.40 8.54
CA ASN A 336 17.33 10.42 9.55
C ASN A 336 18.06 9.86 10.78
N CYS A 337 17.92 8.57 11.07
CA CYS A 337 18.43 7.92 12.30
C CYS A 337 19.94 8.14 12.57
N PRO A 338 20.86 8.12 11.57
CA PRO A 338 22.26 8.37 11.84
C PRO A 338 22.53 9.77 12.43
N HIS A 339 21.79 10.78 11.95
CA HIS A 339 21.90 12.14 12.47
C HIS A 339 21.40 12.26 13.90
N HIS A 340 20.31 11.55 14.26
CA HIS A 340 19.80 11.56 15.64
C HIS A 340 20.75 10.84 16.60
N CYS A 341 21.47 9.81 16.13
CA CYS A 341 22.56 9.21 16.92
C CYS A 341 23.67 10.22 17.22
N GLU A 342 24.07 11.04 16.24
CA GLU A 342 25.07 12.11 16.43
C GLU A 342 24.56 13.21 17.38
N ILE A 343 23.26 13.56 17.33
CA ILE A 343 22.66 14.50 18.29
C ILE A 343 22.70 13.91 19.72
N TYR A 344 22.40 12.61 19.87
CA TYR A 344 22.51 11.94 21.17
C TYR A 344 23.95 11.96 21.67
N ASN A 345 24.93 11.68 20.83
CA ASN A 345 26.36 11.70 21.19
C ASN A 345 26.93 13.10 21.49
N ALA A 346 26.20 14.18 21.18
CA ALA A 346 26.70 15.54 21.42
C ALA A 346 26.95 15.88 22.89
N LYS A 347 26.39 15.11 23.82
CA LYS A 347 26.64 15.24 25.27
C LYS A 347 26.41 13.90 25.99
N PRO A 348 27.07 13.68 27.14
CA PRO A 348 26.81 12.52 27.96
C PRO A 348 25.44 12.59 28.65
N PHE A 349 24.79 11.45 28.82
CA PHE A 349 23.53 11.29 29.55
C PHE A 349 23.67 10.39 30.74
N SER A 350 22.86 10.61 31.79
CA SER A 350 22.61 9.68 32.86
C SER A 350 21.26 8.97 32.71
N TYR A 351 21.08 7.82 33.37
CA TYR A 351 19.80 7.09 33.35
C TYR A 351 18.60 7.95 33.79
N LYS A 352 18.82 9.01 34.59
CA LYS A 352 17.77 9.93 35.07
C LYS A 352 17.26 10.88 33.97
N GLU A 353 18.03 11.06 32.90
CA GLU A 353 17.68 11.91 31.76
C GLU A 353 17.01 11.12 30.63
N LEU A 354 16.99 9.80 30.73
CA LEU A 354 16.29 8.92 29.79
C LEU A 354 14.83 8.70 30.24
N PRO A 355 13.87 8.51 29.31
CA PRO A 355 14.09 8.41 27.87
C PRO A 355 14.31 9.77 27.21
N LYS A 356 15.19 9.82 26.21
CA LYS A 356 15.34 10.95 25.27
C LYS A 356 14.55 10.69 24.01
N ARG A 357 13.75 11.67 23.59
CA ARG A 357 12.87 11.54 22.44
C ARG A 357 13.12 12.70 21.47
N TYR A 358 13.79 12.44 20.35
CA TYR A 358 14.02 13.42 19.29
C TYR A 358 13.07 13.19 18.13
N ALA A 359 12.45 14.26 17.61
CA ALA A 359 11.54 14.21 16.49
C ALA A 359 11.83 15.29 15.46
N GLU A 360 11.69 14.96 14.19
CA GLU A 360 11.76 15.93 13.09
C GLU A 360 10.80 15.55 11.95
N PHE A 361 10.45 16.54 11.11
CA PHE A 361 9.95 16.29 9.78
C PHE A 361 11.15 16.29 8.83
N GLY A 362 11.81 15.12 8.76
CA GLY A 362 13.08 14.97 8.07
C GLY A 362 12.90 14.52 6.62
N THR A 363 13.38 15.34 5.65
CA THR A 363 13.36 14.96 4.24
C THR A 363 14.50 14.01 3.93
N VAL A 364 14.18 12.88 3.33
CA VAL A 364 15.11 11.83 2.89
C VAL A 364 15.00 11.58 1.39
N TYR A 365 16.04 10.98 0.81
CA TYR A 365 16.16 10.80 -0.63
C TYR A 365 16.56 9.36 -0.96
N ARG A 366 15.81 8.74 -1.89
CA ARG A 366 16.09 7.38 -2.38
C ARG A 366 15.98 7.36 -3.90
N TYR A 367 16.89 6.69 -4.55
CA TYR A 367 16.88 6.59 -6.00
C TYR A 367 15.97 5.46 -6.46
N GLU A 368 14.67 5.65 -6.28
CA GLU A 368 13.65 4.72 -6.79
C GLU A 368 13.73 4.63 -8.31
N GLN A 369 13.61 3.41 -8.86
CA GLN A 369 13.65 3.20 -10.30
C GLN A 369 12.47 3.88 -11.01
N SER A 370 12.70 4.37 -12.24
CA SER A 370 11.69 5.17 -12.97
C SER A 370 10.35 4.44 -13.17
N GLY A 371 10.38 3.11 -13.35
CA GLY A 371 9.20 2.28 -13.52
C GLY A 371 8.37 2.09 -12.26
N GLU A 372 8.92 2.38 -11.10
CA GLU A 372 8.26 2.23 -9.80
C GLU A 372 7.60 3.51 -9.31
N LEU A 373 7.96 4.66 -9.88
CA LEU A 373 7.44 5.95 -9.46
C LEU A 373 5.94 6.08 -9.74
N HIS A 374 5.17 6.46 -8.71
CA HIS A 374 3.72 6.53 -8.83
C HIS A 374 3.13 7.69 -8.01
N GLY A 375 2.89 8.83 -8.67
CA GLY A 375 2.33 10.02 -8.02
C GLY A 375 3.09 10.39 -6.74
N LEU A 376 2.37 10.59 -5.63
CA LEU A 376 2.95 10.83 -4.31
C LEU A 376 3.20 9.52 -3.52
N THR A 377 2.68 8.37 -3.95
CA THR A 377 2.83 7.12 -3.19
C THR A 377 4.23 6.52 -3.29
N ARG A 378 4.96 6.78 -4.38
CA ARG A 378 6.35 6.38 -4.55
C ARG A 378 7.15 7.48 -5.25
N VAL A 379 8.05 8.11 -4.51
CA VAL A 379 8.79 9.31 -4.88
C VAL A 379 10.27 9.18 -4.51
N ARG A 380 11.13 10.02 -5.09
CA ARG A 380 12.58 10.04 -4.82
C ARG A 380 13.00 10.96 -3.68
N GLY A 381 12.17 11.95 -3.35
CA GLY A 381 12.36 12.82 -2.21
C GLY A 381 11.07 12.91 -1.41
N PHE A 382 11.12 12.58 -0.12
CA PHE A 382 9.95 12.57 0.75
C PHE A 382 10.31 12.95 2.17
N THR A 383 9.32 13.44 2.91
CA THR A 383 9.48 13.85 4.29
C THR A 383 8.87 12.83 5.23
N GLN A 384 9.67 12.34 6.19
CA GLN A 384 9.20 11.48 7.26
C GLN A 384 8.92 12.29 8.52
N ASP A 385 7.85 11.95 9.22
CA ASP A 385 7.56 12.39 10.59
C ASP A 385 8.34 11.54 11.59
N ASP A 386 9.64 11.56 11.42
CA ASP A 386 10.57 10.62 12.03
C ASP A 386 10.92 11.01 13.45
N ALA A 387 10.98 10.03 14.34
CA ALA A 387 11.51 10.24 15.68
C ALA A 387 12.20 9.01 16.21
N HIS A 388 13.14 9.29 17.11
CA HIS A 388 13.97 8.28 17.75
C HIS A 388 13.95 8.48 19.27
N ILE A 389 13.66 7.38 19.99
CA ILE A 389 13.62 7.35 21.43
C ILE A 389 14.82 6.54 21.88
N PHE A 390 15.60 7.11 22.79
CA PHE A 390 16.71 6.44 23.45
C PHE A 390 16.30 6.18 24.88
N CYS A 391 16.19 4.92 25.27
CA CYS A 391 15.67 4.50 26.57
C CYS A 391 16.49 3.40 27.20
N THR A 392 16.28 3.17 28.51
CA THR A 392 16.81 1.99 29.20
C THR A 392 15.95 0.76 28.89
N SER A 393 16.47 -0.43 29.22
CA SER A 393 15.71 -1.68 29.04
C SER A 393 14.39 -1.69 29.82
N ASP A 394 14.38 -1.13 31.03
CA ASP A 394 13.19 -1.07 31.89
C ASP A 394 12.11 -0.10 31.33
N GLN A 395 12.49 0.86 30.49
CA GLN A 395 11.58 1.84 29.90
C GLN A 395 11.00 1.39 28.56
N LEU A 396 11.56 0.35 27.94
CA LEU A 396 11.22 -0.07 26.57
C LEU A 396 9.72 -0.32 26.39
N ASP A 397 9.10 -1.10 27.26
CA ASP A 397 7.70 -1.48 27.17
C ASP A 397 6.76 -0.27 27.26
N ASP A 398 6.98 0.60 28.23
CA ASP A 398 6.18 1.82 28.41
C ASP A 398 6.33 2.77 27.21
N GLU A 399 7.57 2.97 26.72
CA GLU A 399 7.82 3.83 25.57
C GLU A 399 7.18 3.28 24.30
N PHE A 400 7.25 1.97 24.08
CA PHE A 400 6.62 1.34 22.92
C PHE A 400 5.09 1.52 22.94
N LYS A 401 4.45 1.30 24.10
CA LYS A 401 3.02 1.53 24.31
C LYS A 401 2.60 2.99 24.13
N ASN A 402 3.45 3.94 24.56
CA ASN A 402 3.22 5.37 24.35
C ASN A 402 3.25 5.73 22.87
N VAL A 403 4.14 5.12 22.08
CA VAL A 403 4.19 5.31 20.63
C VAL A 403 2.94 4.74 19.96
N ILE A 404 2.47 3.54 20.35
CA ILE A 404 1.20 2.99 19.85
C ILE A 404 0.06 3.98 20.10
N ASN A 405 -0.06 4.56 21.29
CA ASN A 405 -1.09 5.55 21.61
C ASN A 405 -1.03 6.77 20.68
N LEU A 406 0.17 7.26 20.36
CA LEU A 406 0.36 8.38 19.45
C LEU A 406 -0.10 8.02 18.01
N VAL A 407 0.24 6.82 17.53
CA VAL A 407 -0.21 6.35 16.20
C VAL A 407 -1.73 6.24 16.14
N LEU A 408 -2.36 5.63 17.16
CA LEU A 408 -3.81 5.49 17.25
C LEU A 408 -4.53 6.86 17.30
N TYR A 409 -3.96 7.83 18.02
CA TYR A 409 -4.46 9.20 18.04
C TYR A 409 -4.44 9.84 16.65
N VAL A 410 -3.31 9.70 15.93
CA VAL A 410 -3.16 10.24 14.58
C VAL A 410 -4.19 9.63 13.64
N PHE A 411 -4.34 8.32 13.63
CA PHE A 411 -5.29 7.64 12.75
C PHE A 411 -6.74 8.02 13.07
N GLY A 412 -7.12 8.01 14.35
CA GLY A 412 -8.46 8.37 14.78
C GLY A 412 -8.84 9.82 14.43
N SER A 413 -7.87 10.77 14.47
CA SER A 413 -8.09 12.18 14.10
C SER A 413 -8.27 12.41 12.60
N LEU A 414 -7.89 11.42 11.77
CA LEU A 414 -7.92 11.48 10.31
C LEU A 414 -8.93 10.50 9.67
N GLY A 415 -9.68 9.76 10.52
CA GLY A 415 -10.74 8.87 10.08
C GLY A 415 -10.27 7.48 9.61
N PHE A 416 -9.03 7.09 9.94
CA PHE A 416 -8.53 5.74 9.68
C PHE A 416 -8.90 4.81 10.85
N GLU A 417 -10.05 4.16 10.75
CA GLU A 417 -10.55 3.25 11.79
C GLU A 417 -10.26 1.77 11.49
N ASN A 418 -10.08 1.42 10.21
CA ASN A 418 -9.85 0.05 9.75
C ASN A 418 -8.37 -0.19 9.49
N PHE A 419 -7.68 -0.81 10.42
CA PHE A 419 -6.29 -1.24 10.25
C PHE A 419 -6.04 -2.59 10.93
N THR A 420 -5.02 -3.28 10.47
CA THR A 420 -4.45 -4.48 11.10
C THR A 420 -3.02 -4.16 11.50
N ALA A 421 -2.63 -4.53 12.69
CA ALA A 421 -1.25 -4.43 13.14
C ALA A 421 -0.46 -5.63 12.58
N GLN A 422 0.69 -5.39 11.95
CA GLN A 422 1.57 -6.43 11.43
C GLN A 422 2.86 -6.42 12.23
N VAL A 423 3.10 -7.51 12.98
CA VAL A 423 4.37 -7.76 13.67
C VAL A 423 5.32 -8.42 12.68
N SER A 424 6.23 -7.63 12.13
CA SER A 424 7.22 -8.09 11.15
C SER A 424 8.46 -8.60 11.88
N VAL A 425 8.69 -9.92 11.80
CA VAL A 425 9.80 -10.61 12.45
C VAL A 425 10.84 -11.07 11.43
N ARG A 426 12.03 -11.46 11.91
CA ARG A 426 13.08 -12.01 11.03
C ARG A 426 12.66 -13.33 10.40
N ASP A 427 13.22 -13.61 9.22
CA ASP A 427 13.17 -14.92 8.59
C ASP A 427 14.31 -15.80 9.14
N LEU A 428 13.94 -16.90 9.77
CA LEU A 428 14.91 -17.84 10.34
C LEU A 428 15.65 -18.67 9.29
N GLU A 429 15.14 -18.73 8.06
CA GLU A 429 15.78 -19.44 6.93
C GLU A 429 16.86 -18.59 6.25
N THR A 430 16.86 -17.27 6.45
CA THR A 430 17.82 -16.34 5.84
C THR A 430 18.45 -15.40 6.90
N PRO A 431 19.12 -15.93 7.93
CA PRO A 431 19.63 -15.14 9.07
C PRO A 431 20.71 -14.13 8.65
N GLU A 432 21.41 -14.34 7.54
CA GLU A 432 22.45 -13.43 7.02
C GLU A 432 21.92 -12.08 6.55
N LYS A 433 20.61 -11.95 6.36
CA LYS A 433 19.96 -10.67 6.02
C LYS A 433 19.94 -9.71 7.20
N TYR A 434 20.07 -10.20 8.42
CA TYR A 434 19.87 -9.45 9.65
C TYR A 434 21.17 -9.22 10.41
N ILE A 435 21.30 -8.08 11.06
CA ILE A 435 22.47 -7.73 11.89
C ILE A 435 22.10 -7.84 13.39
N GLY A 436 23.11 -8.08 14.23
CA GLY A 436 22.94 -8.17 15.68
C GLY A 436 22.88 -9.60 16.22
N SER A 437 22.72 -9.74 17.53
CA SER A 437 22.66 -11.04 18.19
C SER A 437 21.26 -11.64 18.18
N VAL A 438 21.18 -12.97 18.16
CA VAL A 438 19.91 -13.71 18.25
C VAL A 438 19.12 -13.32 19.50
N GLU A 439 19.81 -13.18 20.64
CA GLU A 439 19.19 -12.81 21.92
C GLU A 439 18.51 -11.42 21.86
N ASN A 440 19.14 -10.44 21.23
CA ASN A 440 18.57 -9.10 21.06
C ASN A 440 17.31 -9.14 20.17
N TRP A 441 17.35 -9.96 19.12
CA TRP A 441 16.20 -10.15 18.24
C TRP A 441 15.01 -10.78 18.99
N GLU A 442 15.24 -11.87 19.73
CA GLU A 442 14.18 -12.53 20.52
C GLU A 442 13.55 -11.59 21.55
N LYS A 443 14.37 -10.78 22.25
CA LYS A 443 13.86 -9.77 23.19
C LYS A 443 13.02 -8.71 22.50
N ALA A 444 13.47 -8.21 21.35
CA ALA A 444 12.77 -7.18 20.60
C ALA A 444 11.45 -7.69 20.00
N GLU A 445 11.46 -8.87 19.38
CA GLU A 445 10.27 -9.51 18.82
C GLU A 445 9.20 -9.73 19.91
N GLN A 446 9.62 -10.28 21.06
CA GLN A 446 8.71 -10.53 22.18
C GLN A 446 8.14 -9.23 22.79
N ALA A 447 8.97 -8.17 22.90
CA ALA A 447 8.50 -6.87 23.40
C ALA A 447 7.41 -6.26 22.51
N ILE A 448 7.54 -6.37 21.17
CA ILE A 448 6.54 -5.89 20.23
C ILE A 448 5.23 -6.68 20.34
N ILE A 449 5.33 -8.02 20.43
CA ILE A 449 4.15 -8.89 20.58
C ILE A 449 3.41 -8.56 21.86
N ASN A 450 4.11 -8.50 23.01
CA ASN A 450 3.51 -8.17 24.29
C ASN A 450 2.80 -6.80 24.27
N ALA A 451 3.43 -5.79 23.65
CA ALA A 451 2.84 -4.46 23.57
C ALA A 451 1.57 -4.44 22.68
N ALA A 452 1.55 -5.21 21.58
CA ALA A 452 0.39 -5.34 20.73
C ALA A 452 -0.78 -6.02 21.47
N GLU A 453 -0.50 -7.10 22.22
CA GLU A 453 -1.49 -7.81 23.05
C GLU A 453 -2.04 -6.92 24.16
N ASP A 454 -1.18 -6.23 24.92
CA ASP A 454 -1.59 -5.33 25.99
C ASP A 454 -2.47 -4.16 25.52
N LYS A 455 -2.27 -3.72 24.27
CA LYS A 455 -3.10 -2.70 23.63
C LYS A 455 -4.35 -3.26 22.97
N GLY A 456 -4.54 -4.58 22.96
CA GLY A 456 -5.69 -5.24 22.35
C GLY A 456 -5.75 -5.02 20.83
N LEU A 457 -4.60 -4.91 20.17
CA LEU A 457 -4.55 -4.75 18.73
C LEU A 457 -4.90 -6.08 18.04
N ASP A 458 -5.68 -6.00 16.96
CA ASP A 458 -5.81 -7.10 15.99
C ASP A 458 -4.52 -7.19 15.19
N TYR A 459 -3.71 -8.24 15.41
CA TYR A 459 -2.39 -8.33 14.80
C TYR A 459 -2.13 -9.67 14.12
N VAL A 460 -1.23 -9.64 13.13
CA VAL A 460 -0.68 -10.80 12.44
C VAL A 460 0.84 -10.79 12.57
N ILE A 461 1.46 -11.97 12.56
CA ILE A 461 2.93 -12.12 12.55
C ILE A 461 3.37 -12.47 11.14
N GLU A 462 4.29 -11.67 10.57
CA GLU A 462 4.82 -11.85 9.22
C GLU A 462 6.34 -12.07 9.26
N PRO A 463 6.80 -13.31 9.06
CA PRO A 463 8.22 -13.60 8.96
C PRO A 463 8.85 -13.03 7.69
N GLY A 464 10.07 -12.55 7.79
CA GLY A 464 10.83 -12.03 6.65
C GLY A 464 10.62 -10.55 6.33
N GLU A 465 9.63 -9.91 6.95
CA GLU A 465 9.28 -8.51 6.71
C GLU A 465 9.97 -7.52 7.69
N ALA A 466 10.79 -8.01 8.62
CA ALA A 466 11.55 -7.18 9.53
C ALA A 466 12.60 -6.32 8.80
N ALA A 467 12.95 -5.17 9.38
CA ALA A 467 14.10 -4.41 8.93
C ALA A 467 15.40 -5.18 9.24
N PHE A 468 16.47 -4.91 8.48
CA PHE A 468 17.74 -5.64 8.66
C PHE A 468 18.36 -5.43 10.06
N TYR A 469 17.97 -4.39 10.78
CA TYR A 469 18.48 -4.01 12.10
C TYR A 469 17.54 -4.28 13.27
N GLY A 470 16.26 -4.61 13.01
CA GLY A 470 15.30 -4.88 14.08
C GLY A 470 13.89 -5.23 13.60
N PRO A 471 13.10 -5.87 14.46
CA PRO A 471 11.69 -6.15 14.18
C PRO A 471 10.86 -4.88 14.24
N LYS A 472 9.66 -4.92 13.64
CA LYS A 472 8.79 -3.75 13.54
C LYS A 472 7.32 -4.10 13.73
N LEU A 473 6.57 -3.13 14.22
CA LEU A 473 5.12 -3.11 14.22
C LEU A 473 4.65 -2.13 13.14
N ASP A 474 4.07 -2.66 12.08
CA ASP A 474 3.50 -1.89 10.99
C ASP A 474 1.98 -1.78 11.14
N PHE A 475 1.42 -0.63 10.81
CA PHE A 475 -0.02 -0.41 10.77
C PHE A 475 -0.50 -0.45 9.33
N MET A 476 -1.14 -1.57 8.98
CA MET A 476 -1.72 -1.82 7.65
C MET A 476 -3.13 -1.24 7.60
N VAL A 477 -3.25 -0.03 7.10
CA VAL A 477 -4.51 0.71 7.03
C VAL A 477 -5.26 0.36 5.76
N LYS A 478 -6.56 0.07 5.88
CA LYS A 478 -7.44 -0.10 4.72
C LYS A 478 -8.08 1.23 4.35
N ASP A 479 -7.90 1.64 3.11
CA ASP A 479 -8.58 2.83 2.59
C ASP A 479 -10.08 2.58 2.33
N ALA A 480 -10.81 3.62 1.93
CA ALA A 480 -12.25 3.53 1.63
C ALA A 480 -12.60 2.55 0.48
N LEU A 481 -11.61 2.09 -0.26
CA LEU A 481 -11.73 1.12 -1.36
C LEU A 481 -11.29 -0.29 -0.93
N GLY A 482 -10.93 -0.48 0.35
CA GLY A 482 -10.47 -1.75 0.90
C GLY A 482 -9.03 -2.12 0.54
N ARG A 483 -8.25 -1.22 -0.07
CA ARG A 483 -6.82 -1.46 -0.36
C ARG A 483 -6.00 -1.28 0.91
N SER A 484 -5.06 -2.19 1.15
CA SER A 484 -4.18 -2.15 2.32
C SER A 484 -2.93 -1.31 2.04
N TRP A 485 -2.59 -0.42 2.98
CA TRP A 485 -1.45 0.48 2.91
C TRP A 485 -0.66 0.45 4.22
N GLN A 486 0.63 0.21 4.13
CA GLN A 486 1.52 0.42 5.26
C GLN A 486 1.71 1.92 5.49
N LEU A 487 1.23 2.42 6.61
CA LEU A 487 1.40 3.81 7.04
C LEU A 487 2.35 3.90 8.25
N GLY A 488 1.82 3.83 9.46
CA GLY A 488 2.63 3.94 10.67
C GLY A 488 3.57 2.75 10.89
N THR A 489 4.77 3.03 11.37
CA THR A 489 5.76 2.01 11.72
C THR A 489 6.43 2.34 13.04
N ILE A 490 6.65 1.33 13.89
CA ILE A 490 7.42 1.38 15.14
C ILE A 490 8.45 0.25 15.09
N GLN A 491 9.72 0.54 15.36
CA GLN A 491 10.81 -0.44 15.29
C GLN A 491 11.66 -0.38 16.55
N VAL A 492 12.10 -1.54 17.04
CA VAL A 492 13.07 -1.65 18.14
C VAL A 492 14.44 -1.94 17.56
N ASP A 493 15.44 -1.19 17.96
CA ASP A 493 16.79 -1.27 17.45
C ASP A 493 17.84 -1.30 18.57
N TYR A 494 18.59 -2.38 18.61
CA TYR A 494 19.76 -2.55 19.48
C TYR A 494 21.09 -2.31 18.74
N ASN A 495 21.05 -2.22 17.42
CA ASN A 495 22.24 -2.25 16.55
C ASN A 495 22.83 -0.87 16.31
N LEU A 496 22.02 0.14 16.02
CA LEU A 496 22.53 1.50 15.83
C LEU A 496 23.19 2.06 17.11
N PRO A 497 22.64 1.88 18.32
CA PRO A 497 23.33 2.25 19.53
C PRO A 497 24.75 1.66 19.66
N ASP A 498 24.95 0.40 19.27
CA ASP A 498 26.25 -0.25 19.27
C ASP A 498 27.19 0.33 18.21
N ARG A 499 26.69 0.51 16.97
CA ARG A 499 27.48 1.03 15.84
C ARG A 499 27.95 2.46 16.03
N PHE A 500 27.16 3.29 16.71
CA PHE A 500 27.48 4.68 17.04
C PHE A 500 28.13 4.87 18.40
N ASP A 501 28.43 3.77 19.11
CA ASP A 501 29.00 3.78 20.46
C ASP A 501 28.21 4.64 21.46
N LEU A 502 26.87 4.64 21.34
CA LEU A 502 25.98 5.43 22.21
C LEU A 502 26.01 4.88 23.63
N THR A 503 26.14 5.75 24.64
CA THR A 503 26.16 5.33 26.03
C THR A 503 25.38 6.27 26.94
N TYR A 504 24.92 5.73 28.07
CA TYR A 504 24.45 6.51 29.21
C TYR A 504 25.06 5.96 30.51
N LYS A 505 25.16 6.81 31.54
CA LYS A 505 25.66 6.41 32.86
C LYS A 505 24.51 5.83 33.70
N GLY A 506 24.64 4.57 34.09
CA GLY A 506 23.67 3.86 34.91
C GLY A 506 23.65 4.29 36.37
N SER A 507 22.72 3.73 37.16
CA SER A 507 22.63 3.93 38.60
C SER A 507 23.79 3.26 39.37
N ASP A 508 24.43 2.28 38.75
CA ASP A 508 25.64 1.57 39.21
C ASP A 508 26.92 2.35 38.92
N ASN A 509 26.82 3.53 38.28
CA ASN A 509 27.92 4.38 37.87
C ASN A 509 28.76 3.84 36.70
N GLU A 510 28.30 2.78 36.02
CA GLU A 510 28.89 2.20 34.82
C GLU A 510 28.23 2.75 33.54
N LEU A 511 28.88 2.55 32.39
CA LEU A 511 28.33 2.93 31.07
C LEU A 511 27.51 1.80 30.50
N HIS A 512 26.29 2.11 30.06
CA HIS A 512 25.36 1.18 29.46
C HIS A 512 24.93 1.64 28.05
N ARG A 513 24.49 0.71 27.20
CA ARG A 513 23.91 0.97 25.89
C ARG A 513 22.43 1.32 26.03
N PRO A 514 21.95 2.42 25.45
CA PRO A 514 20.51 2.64 25.32
C PRO A 514 19.92 1.70 24.29
N ILE A 515 18.61 1.45 24.40
CA ILE A 515 17.80 0.85 23.34
C ILE A 515 17.22 2.00 22.51
N MET A 516 17.13 1.83 21.21
CA MET A 516 16.57 2.83 20.31
C MET A 516 15.21 2.34 19.78
N ILE A 517 14.21 3.23 19.80
CA ILE A 517 12.93 3.00 19.14
C ILE A 517 12.80 4.01 18.03
N HIS A 518 12.57 3.54 16.80
CA HIS A 518 12.22 4.35 15.63
C HIS A 518 10.71 4.38 15.50
N ARG A 519 10.14 5.52 15.14
CA ARG A 519 8.72 5.61 14.83
C ARG A 519 8.38 6.70 13.84
N ALA A 520 7.41 6.44 12.97
CA ALA A 520 6.85 7.38 12.04
C ALA A 520 5.35 7.10 11.86
N PRO A 521 4.42 7.82 12.55
CA PRO A 521 2.98 7.63 12.42
C PRO A 521 2.43 7.82 11.00
N PHE A 522 2.88 8.85 10.27
CA PHE A 522 2.53 9.04 8.85
C PHE A 522 3.39 8.16 7.93
N GLY A 523 4.62 7.90 8.32
CA GLY A 523 5.65 7.29 7.49
C GLY A 523 6.22 8.32 6.50
N SER A 524 5.79 8.30 5.24
CA SER A 524 6.08 9.36 4.26
C SER A 524 4.91 10.33 4.17
N MET A 525 5.14 11.61 4.38
CA MET A 525 4.13 12.67 4.26
C MET A 525 3.48 12.66 2.87
N GLU A 526 4.26 12.44 1.83
CA GLU A 526 3.80 12.37 0.44
C GLU A 526 2.85 11.20 0.24
N ARG A 527 3.25 9.99 0.66
CA ARG A 527 2.40 8.79 0.59
C ARG A 527 1.16 8.95 1.46
N PHE A 528 1.31 9.48 2.66
CA PHE A 528 0.20 9.69 3.58
C PHE A 528 -0.85 10.63 2.99
N VAL A 529 -0.44 11.76 2.41
CA VAL A 529 -1.36 12.70 1.75
C VAL A 529 -2.04 12.05 0.54
N ALA A 530 -1.32 11.23 -0.26
CA ALA A 530 -1.94 10.49 -1.34
C ALA A 530 -3.05 9.56 -0.85
N ILE A 531 -2.77 8.76 0.18
CA ILE A 531 -3.72 7.81 0.74
C ILE A 531 -4.90 8.52 1.41
N LEU A 532 -4.65 9.58 2.17
CA LEU A 532 -5.69 10.40 2.78
C LEU A 532 -6.60 11.04 1.72
N LEU A 533 -6.03 11.51 0.61
CA LEU A 533 -6.76 12.09 -0.51
C LEU A 533 -7.67 11.06 -1.19
N GLU A 534 -7.18 9.85 -1.41
CA GLU A 534 -7.96 8.75 -1.98
C GLU A 534 -9.01 8.20 -0.99
N HIS A 535 -8.66 8.11 0.29
CA HIS A 535 -9.58 7.67 1.35
C HIS A 535 -10.77 8.62 1.49
N THR A 536 -10.53 9.92 1.59
CA THR A 536 -11.57 10.94 1.75
C THR A 536 -12.25 11.36 0.44
N GLY A 537 -11.68 10.99 -0.72
CA GLY A 537 -12.11 11.50 -2.02
C GLY A 537 -11.93 13.02 -2.15
N GLY A 538 -10.97 13.59 -1.41
CA GLY A 538 -10.69 15.04 -1.33
C GLY A 538 -11.54 15.81 -0.33
N ASN A 539 -12.50 15.16 0.36
CA ASN A 539 -13.26 15.76 1.44
C ASN A 539 -12.52 15.58 2.77
N PHE A 540 -11.47 16.37 2.99
CA PHE A 540 -10.69 16.27 4.22
C PHE A 540 -11.50 16.68 5.46
N PRO A 541 -11.12 16.22 6.66
CA PRO A 541 -11.64 16.76 7.92
C PRO A 541 -11.57 18.29 7.94
N LEU A 542 -12.58 18.93 8.48
CA LEU A 542 -12.73 20.40 8.43
C LEU A 542 -11.52 21.16 8.97
N TRP A 543 -10.89 20.66 10.05
CA TRP A 543 -9.69 21.24 10.63
C TRP A 543 -8.49 21.25 9.67
N LEU A 544 -8.46 20.30 8.74
CA LEU A 544 -7.34 20.08 7.80
C LEU A 544 -7.54 20.82 6.46
N MET A 545 -8.80 21.15 6.08
CA MET A 545 -9.08 21.82 4.81
C MET A 545 -8.26 23.11 4.63
N PRO A 546 -7.59 23.33 3.49
CA PRO A 546 -6.90 24.59 3.17
C PRO A 546 -7.84 25.79 3.19
N GLU A 547 -8.99 25.67 2.56
CA GLU A 547 -10.08 26.63 2.51
C GLU A 547 -11.33 25.97 3.12
N GLN A 548 -11.84 26.52 4.24
CA GLN A 548 -13.02 25.99 4.93
C GLN A 548 -14.31 26.61 4.40
N VAL A 549 -14.22 27.86 3.94
CA VAL A 549 -15.35 28.66 3.52
C VAL A 549 -15.03 29.43 2.25
N SER A 550 -15.93 29.38 1.27
CA SER A 550 -15.90 30.26 0.11
C SER A 550 -17.02 31.30 0.21
N ILE A 551 -16.66 32.59 0.24
CA ILE A 551 -17.60 33.70 0.28
C ILE A 551 -17.91 34.11 -1.16
N LEU A 552 -19.16 33.89 -1.59
CA LEU A 552 -19.62 34.09 -2.95
C LEU A 552 -20.44 35.38 -3.07
N THR A 553 -19.90 36.41 -3.72
CA THR A 553 -20.63 37.68 -3.95
C THR A 553 -21.61 37.55 -5.10
N ILE A 554 -22.85 38.02 -4.93
CA ILE A 554 -23.87 38.10 -5.99
C ILE A 554 -23.46 39.12 -7.06
N SER A 555 -22.85 40.24 -6.63
CA SER A 555 -22.27 41.25 -7.53
C SER A 555 -21.16 42.04 -6.80
N GLU A 556 -20.35 42.77 -7.55
CA GLU A 556 -19.28 43.65 -7.06
C GLU A 556 -19.78 44.67 -5.99
N LYS A 557 -21.06 45.03 -6.03
CA LYS A 557 -21.67 45.94 -5.07
C LYS A 557 -21.52 45.48 -3.61
N TYR A 558 -21.46 44.16 -3.40
CA TYR A 558 -21.41 43.53 -2.07
C TYR A 558 -20.00 43.10 -1.63
N GLU A 559 -18.95 43.50 -2.34
CA GLU A 559 -17.57 43.15 -2.00
C GLU A 559 -17.13 43.67 -0.63
N LYS A 560 -17.54 44.90 -0.29
CA LYS A 560 -17.23 45.49 1.03
C LYS A 560 -17.84 44.69 2.18
N TYR A 561 -19.05 44.16 1.98
CA TYR A 561 -19.66 43.30 2.99
C TYR A 561 -18.97 41.95 3.05
N ALA A 562 -18.60 41.36 1.89
CA ALA A 562 -17.82 40.14 1.85
C ALA A 562 -16.46 40.29 2.56
N GLU A 563 -15.76 41.40 2.39
CA GLU A 563 -14.51 41.72 3.12
C GLU A 563 -14.75 41.85 4.65
N LYS A 564 -15.87 42.47 5.07
CA LYS A 564 -16.26 42.52 6.50
C LYS A 564 -16.47 41.08 7.04
N VAL A 565 -17.18 40.23 6.29
CA VAL A 565 -17.42 38.83 6.66
C VAL A 565 -16.10 38.05 6.71
N LEU A 566 -15.21 38.21 5.71
CA LEU A 566 -13.90 37.59 5.71
C LEU A 566 -13.11 37.92 6.98
N ASN A 567 -12.97 39.21 7.30
CA ASN A 567 -12.25 39.66 8.50
C ASN A 567 -12.84 39.07 9.79
N LEU A 568 -14.17 38.95 9.88
CA LEU A 568 -14.83 38.36 11.04
C LEU A 568 -14.57 36.86 11.15
N LEU A 569 -14.54 36.14 10.04
CA LEU A 569 -14.21 34.71 10.01
C LEU A 569 -12.74 34.49 10.36
N GLU A 570 -11.82 35.27 9.81
CA GLU A 570 -10.39 35.21 10.11
C GLU A 570 -10.10 35.48 11.60
N ASN A 571 -10.78 36.43 12.21
CA ASN A 571 -10.69 36.71 13.66
C ASN A 571 -11.14 35.51 14.52
N ASN A 572 -11.96 34.60 13.97
CA ASN A 572 -12.38 33.35 14.58
C ASN A 572 -11.54 32.14 14.07
N GLU A 573 -10.36 32.42 13.50
CA GLU A 573 -9.44 31.38 12.95
C GLU A 573 -10.07 30.51 11.85
N ILE A 574 -11.15 30.97 11.20
CA ILE A 574 -11.81 30.29 10.09
C ILE A 574 -11.17 30.72 8.76
N ARG A 575 -10.68 29.77 7.99
CA ARG A 575 -10.02 30.02 6.71
C ARG A 575 -11.03 30.18 5.59
N ALA A 576 -11.21 31.42 5.15
CA ALA A 576 -12.17 31.77 4.12
C ALA A 576 -11.48 32.50 2.96
N LEU A 577 -12.04 32.38 1.78
CA LEU A 577 -11.65 33.16 0.59
C LEU A 577 -12.88 33.76 -0.08
N ILE A 578 -12.72 34.96 -0.65
CA ILE A 578 -13.78 35.60 -1.43
C ILE A 578 -13.67 35.20 -2.89
N ASP A 579 -14.76 34.69 -3.47
CA ASP A 579 -14.93 34.55 -4.91
C ASP A 579 -15.70 35.76 -5.48
N ASN A 580 -14.94 36.79 -5.84
CA ASN A 580 -15.47 38.01 -6.42
C ASN A 580 -15.41 38.05 -7.96
N ARG A 581 -15.10 36.90 -8.60
CA ARG A 581 -15.04 36.80 -10.06
C ARG A 581 -16.39 37.20 -10.68
N ASN A 582 -16.35 37.86 -11.84
CA ASN A 582 -17.55 38.21 -12.58
C ASN A 582 -18.14 36.98 -13.31
N GLU A 583 -18.77 36.10 -12.53
CA GLU A 583 -19.35 34.83 -12.95
C GLU A 583 -20.75 34.68 -12.36
N THR A 584 -21.56 33.81 -12.98
CA THR A 584 -22.88 33.49 -12.43
C THR A 584 -22.77 32.75 -11.09
N MET A 585 -23.72 32.97 -10.17
CA MET A 585 -23.75 32.31 -8.86
C MET A 585 -23.69 30.78 -8.98
N GLY A 586 -24.43 30.19 -9.92
CA GLY A 586 -24.39 28.73 -10.16
C GLY A 586 -22.99 28.23 -10.56
N LYS A 587 -22.20 29.04 -11.29
CA LYS A 587 -20.83 28.69 -11.65
C LYS A 587 -19.87 28.83 -10.47
N LYS A 588 -20.03 29.85 -9.62
CA LYS A 588 -19.26 30.01 -8.38
C LYS A 588 -19.51 28.85 -7.42
N ILE A 589 -20.79 28.49 -7.18
CA ILE A 589 -21.17 27.32 -6.35
C ILE A 589 -20.55 26.04 -6.93
N ARG A 590 -20.70 25.79 -8.23
CA ARG A 590 -20.12 24.59 -8.87
C ARG A 590 -18.59 24.54 -8.69
N ASN A 591 -17.90 25.66 -8.79
CA ASN A 591 -16.45 25.71 -8.60
C ASN A 591 -16.06 25.40 -7.14
N ALA A 592 -16.78 25.91 -6.16
CA ALA A 592 -16.57 25.60 -4.75
C ALA A 592 -16.83 24.12 -4.45
N GLU A 593 -17.91 23.56 -5.01
CA GLU A 593 -18.20 22.12 -4.93
C GLU A 593 -17.09 21.25 -5.56
N MET A 594 -16.58 21.66 -6.73
CA MET A 594 -15.47 20.94 -7.39
C MET A 594 -14.17 21.00 -6.56
N LYS A 595 -13.92 22.10 -5.86
CA LYS A 595 -12.79 22.27 -4.94
C LYS A 595 -13.02 21.62 -3.57
N LYS A 596 -14.16 20.97 -3.36
CA LYS A 596 -14.52 20.31 -2.10
C LYS A 596 -14.53 21.23 -0.90
N ILE A 597 -14.86 22.51 -1.11
CA ILE A 597 -14.92 23.51 -0.03
C ILE A 597 -16.12 23.18 0.87
N PRO A 598 -15.90 23.00 2.20
CA PRO A 598 -16.94 22.53 3.11
C PRO A 598 -18.17 23.43 3.19
N PHE A 599 -17.95 24.76 3.20
CA PHE A 599 -19.02 25.72 3.32
C PHE A 599 -18.93 26.83 2.27
N MET A 600 -20.06 27.25 1.79
CA MET A 600 -20.23 28.41 0.90
C MET A 600 -21.12 29.43 1.59
N ILE A 601 -20.68 30.68 1.64
CA ILE A 601 -21.46 31.83 2.15
C ILE A 601 -21.83 32.66 0.96
N ILE A 602 -23.12 32.83 0.71
CA ILE A 602 -23.64 33.70 -0.34
C ILE A 602 -23.93 35.07 0.30
N VAL A 603 -23.43 36.14 -0.32
CA VAL A 603 -23.64 37.51 0.16
C VAL A 603 -24.25 38.36 -0.94
N GLY A 604 -25.35 39.03 -0.57
CA GLY A 604 -26.12 39.90 -1.39
C GLY A 604 -26.76 41.02 -0.57
N GLU A 605 -27.81 41.67 -1.10
CA GLU A 605 -28.50 42.79 -0.46
C GLU A 605 -29.16 42.42 0.88
N GLN A 606 -29.74 41.25 0.95
CA GLN A 606 -30.42 40.78 2.17
C GLN A 606 -29.39 40.58 3.30
N GLU A 607 -28.30 39.87 3.01
CA GLU A 607 -27.25 39.53 3.97
C GLU A 607 -26.55 40.82 4.49
N GLU A 608 -26.28 41.79 3.60
CA GLU A 608 -25.69 43.06 3.96
C GLU A 608 -26.65 43.88 4.89
N ASN A 609 -27.96 43.92 4.57
CA ASN A 609 -28.95 44.68 5.35
C ASN A 609 -29.24 44.06 6.72
N THR A 610 -29.20 42.73 6.83
CA THR A 610 -29.50 41.99 8.06
C THR A 610 -28.26 41.62 8.87
N GLU A 611 -27.05 41.88 8.33
CA GLU A 611 -25.75 41.46 8.90
C GLU A 611 -25.67 39.94 9.16
N THR A 612 -26.22 39.13 8.25
CA THR A 612 -26.26 37.68 8.33
C THR A 612 -25.48 37.02 7.19
N LEU A 613 -25.34 35.68 7.26
CA LEU A 613 -24.69 34.82 6.29
C LEU A 613 -25.72 33.84 5.73
N SER A 614 -25.90 33.78 4.42
CA SER A 614 -26.64 32.68 3.79
C SER A 614 -25.67 31.51 3.55
N VAL A 615 -25.78 30.45 4.37
CA VAL A 615 -24.80 29.37 4.46
C VAL A 615 -25.28 28.11 3.76
N ARG A 616 -24.44 27.60 2.87
CA ARG A 616 -24.66 26.33 2.18
C ARG A 616 -23.48 25.38 2.43
N GLN A 617 -23.78 24.12 2.77
CA GLN A 617 -22.78 23.08 2.95
C GLN A 617 -22.47 22.36 1.64
N HIS A 618 -21.26 21.83 1.51
CA HIS A 618 -20.86 20.96 0.39
C HIS A 618 -21.84 19.78 0.27
N GLY A 619 -22.24 19.43 -0.95
CA GLY A 619 -23.27 18.43 -1.20
C GLY A 619 -24.69 18.98 -1.26
N GLY A 620 -24.89 20.28 -1.02
CA GLY A 620 -26.11 21.01 -1.34
C GLY A 620 -27.08 21.25 -0.17
N GLU A 621 -26.72 20.91 1.06
CA GLU A 621 -27.53 21.25 2.24
C GLU A 621 -27.51 22.77 2.47
N ASP A 622 -28.71 23.36 2.65
CA ASP A 622 -28.89 24.79 2.97
C ASP A 622 -29.11 24.95 4.48
N LEU A 623 -28.17 25.60 5.14
CA LEU A 623 -28.24 25.88 6.59
C LEU A 623 -29.03 27.16 6.90
N GLY A 624 -29.49 27.88 5.88
CA GLY A 624 -30.24 29.12 6.02
C GLY A 624 -29.41 30.31 6.38
N SER A 625 -30.06 31.31 6.99
CA SER A 625 -29.45 32.58 7.39
C SER A 625 -28.94 32.47 8.83
N LEU A 626 -27.65 32.67 9.03
CA LEU A 626 -26.96 32.59 10.33
C LEU A 626 -26.19 33.86 10.63
N SER A 627 -26.03 34.18 11.91
CA SER A 627 -25.03 35.17 12.33
C SER A 627 -23.61 34.57 12.23
N VAL A 628 -22.61 35.44 12.17
CA VAL A 628 -21.18 34.98 12.17
C VAL A 628 -20.88 34.16 13.42
N THR A 629 -21.43 34.53 14.59
CA THR A 629 -21.20 33.79 15.84
C THR A 629 -21.80 32.38 15.81
N GLU A 630 -23.03 32.24 15.31
CA GLU A 630 -23.67 30.90 15.18
C GLU A 630 -22.89 30.01 14.19
N PHE A 631 -22.47 30.57 13.06
CA PHE A 631 -21.69 29.87 12.07
C PHE A 631 -20.31 29.46 12.61
N SER A 632 -19.59 30.38 13.29
CA SER A 632 -18.29 30.05 13.90
C SER A 632 -18.41 28.90 14.91
N LYS A 633 -19.50 28.89 15.70
CA LYS A 633 -19.76 27.79 16.64
C LYS A 633 -19.97 26.44 15.93
N ILE A 634 -20.69 26.43 14.81
CA ILE A 634 -20.84 25.20 13.99
C ILE A 634 -19.49 24.67 13.55
N ILE A 635 -18.60 25.55 13.07
CA ILE A 635 -17.23 25.19 12.66
C ILE A 635 -16.43 24.62 13.84
N GLU A 636 -16.44 25.28 15.00
CA GLU A 636 -15.75 24.81 16.20
C GLU A 636 -16.25 23.44 16.68
N ASP A 637 -17.58 23.28 16.74
CA ASP A 637 -18.20 22.03 17.18
C ASP A 637 -17.84 20.86 16.24
N GLU A 638 -17.80 21.11 14.93
CA GLU A 638 -17.44 20.10 13.94
C GLU A 638 -15.95 19.74 14.00
N ILE A 639 -15.07 20.71 14.15
CA ILE A 639 -13.64 20.47 14.37
C ILE A 639 -13.42 19.66 15.64
N SER A 640 -14.09 20.01 16.75
CA SER A 640 -13.93 19.34 18.04
C SER A 640 -14.42 17.89 18.04
N LYS A 641 -15.38 17.53 17.18
CA LYS A 641 -15.84 16.15 17.01
C LYS A 641 -14.77 15.25 16.39
N THR A 642 -13.98 15.79 15.46
CA THR A 642 -12.98 15.02 14.69
C THR A 642 -11.60 15.11 15.32
N LEU A 643 -11.20 16.27 15.79
CA LEU A 643 -9.89 16.52 16.40
C LEU A 643 -9.95 16.25 17.92
N LYS A 644 -9.81 14.98 18.30
CA LYS A 644 -9.72 14.59 19.72
C LYS A 644 -8.47 15.22 20.36
N GLN A 645 -8.52 15.47 21.69
CA GLN A 645 -7.32 15.88 22.43
C GLN A 645 -6.42 14.66 22.67
N PHE A 646 -5.13 14.80 22.38
CA PHE A 646 -4.10 13.80 22.72
C PHE A 646 -3.81 13.79 24.23
#